data_8d0a23def08b665bb5b31b65b81613c8
#
_entry.id   8d0a23def08b665bb5b31b65b81613c8
#
_cell.length_a   1.000
_cell.length_b   1.000
_cell.length_c   1.000
_cell.angle_alpha   90.00
_cell.angle_beta   90.00
_cell.angle_gamma   90.00
#
_symmetry.space_group_name_H-M   'P 1'
#
loop_
_entity.id
_entity.type
_entity.pdbx_description
1 polymer ?
#
loop_
_entity_poly.entity_id
_entity_poly.type
_entity_poly.pdbx_seq_one_letter_code
_entity_poly.pdbx_strand_id
1 'polypeptide(L)'
;MTRAVQIFWKIFLWGFLAVILILVLVNAGAFGKMPSLAQLENPAITLATEVYGDDGTSMGKFFREKGNRTYVQFRDISKHVVNALVATEDERFYDHSGIDGKAVIRAIVLMGRQGGGSTITQQLALNMFSERATNPFSRILQKAKEWIIAVKLERNFTKQEILALYLNTVSFSDNVYGIRNAARTFFSKEPDRLNVEESAVLIGMLKANGTYNPRTNYKASFDRRNTVIDQLVRNGYLPAQTAAEIKKNPIRLNYKKLDQNNGIAPYFLEVVRDDLKKWASENEKADGDNYDIYEDGLRVYTTINPRMQLYAEEAVARNIPNLQKALSAQKSLRNDAVWKGHENILEAAMKNSDRWKNMKEEGLSDDEIKKSFKQKTQMRVFAWNANREKDTVMTPLDSIRYHREMLQTAFMVMDPLTGHVKAWVGGIDFKNYKYDHVNIKTKRQVGSSIKPFLYALAIEEFGFTPETQCEAVAQYFPGSGWVPANRRTDRVGTRSLATGLTWSINEVAAYLIKQTTPERFAEFIKQINIPTKVQPYPSISLGSCDLSLYEMMWGYTMFPGGGFSTKPLYITRIEDKNGNVIARFDTQRKEVISQTTAYTMARMLQGPVDVGTAAGLRSRLGVAEMGGKTGTTNDNSDAWFIGFTPQLAGGVWIGCDNRFIRLEGGLGYGGQAARPIWEYFFRKAFEDKTLGLDRQAKFVQPENMRSEMLYDYMNIQDQAPPGAEGLDEGNGAADEYLGSPSEDNDVPVESKLSLEEQKVLKEANGKKLDTPKAVMPPKDEKKKKGFFKRLFGKKDKE
;
A
#
# COMPACT_ATOMS: atom_id res chain seq x y z
N MET A 1 13.33 46.92 62.39
CA MET A 1 13.76 45.79 61.50
C MET A 1 15.29 45.67 61.68
N THR A 2 15.77 44.49 62.03
CA THR A 2 17.20 44.22 62.09
C THR A 2 17.90 44.37 60.76
N ARG A 3 19.16 44.83 60.75
CA ARG A 3 19.95 45.02 59.51
C ARG A 3 19.93 43.75 58.58
N ALA A 4 19.88 42.57 59.18
CA ALA A 4 19.73 41.28 58.53
C ALA A 4 18.41 41.11 57.73
N VAL A 5 17.31 41.60 58.30
CA VAL A 5 15.97 41.54 57.61
C VAL A 5 15.91 42.50 56.43
N GLN A 6 16.56 43.67 56.53
CA GLN A 6 16.66 44.58 55.37
C GLN A 6 17.54 44.04 54.25
N ILE A 7 18.64 43.37 54.56
CA ILE A 7 19.48 42.71 53.59
C ILE A 7 18.73 41.56 52.94
N PHE A 8 17.99 40.73 53.68
CA PHE A 8 17.15 39.68 53.18
C PHE A 8 16.11 40.20 52.17
N TRP A 9 15.41 41.28 52.54
CA TRP A 9 14.41 41.87 51.64
C TRP A 9 15.02 42.52 50.41
N LYS A 10 16.20 43.11 50.48
CA LYS A 10 16.94 43.61 49.29
C LYS A 10 17.35 42.49 48.37
N ILE A 11 17.93 41.40 48.90
CA ILE A 11 18.30 40.22 48.09
C ILE A 11 17.06 39.62 47.46
N PHE A 12 15.97 39.48 48.19
CA PHE A 12 14.68 38.95 47.66
C PHE A 12 14.14 39.85 46.54
N LEU A 13 14.14 41.18 46.74
CA LEU A 13 13.64 42.13 45.74
C LEU A 13 14.49 42.11 44.45
N TRP A 14 15.83 42.13 44.58
CA TRP A 14 16.71 42.06 43.45
C TRP A 14 16.62 40.70 42.71
N GLY A 15 16.48 39.60 43.44
CA GLY A 15 16.24 38.28 42.89
C GLY A 15 14.92 38.23 42.12
N PHE A 16 13.85 38.79 42.69
CA PHE A 16 12.54 38.87 42.02
C PHE A 16 12.58 39.75 40.77
N LEU A 17 13.24 40.93 40.81
CA LEU A 17 13.41 41.78 39.62
C LEU A 17 14.24 41.12 38.54
N ALA A 18 15.28 40.36 38.91
CA ALA A 18 16.08 39.60 37.96
C ALA A 18 15.24 38.53 37.24
N VAL A 19 14.36 37.80 37.93
CA VAL A 19 13.44 36.83 37.35
C VAL A 19 12.48 37.52 36.35
N ILE A 20 11.90 38.67 36.76
CA ILE A 20 11.01 39.44 35.84
C ILE A 20 11.80 39.90 34.61
N LEU A 21 13.00 40.42 34.78
CA LEU A 21 13.85 40.86 33.67
C LEU A 21 14.15 39.69 32.70
N ILE A 22 14.47 38.51 33.23
CA ILE A 22 14.72 37.31 32.42
C ILE A 22 13.45 36.98 31.62
N LEU A 23 12.26 36.97 32.23
CA LEU A 23 11.00 36.67 31.55
C LEU A 23 10.69 37.70 30.45
N VAL A 24 10.96 38.99 30.68
CA VAL A 24 10.79 40.06 29.68
C VAL A 24 11.74 39.86 28.50
N LEU A 25 13.02 39.61 28.78
CA LEU A 25 14.03 39.37 27.74
C LEU A 25 13.74 38.11 26.93
N VAL A 26 13.29 37.01 27.58
CA VAL A 26 12.87 35.80 26.92
C VAL A 26 11.64 36.04 26.00
N ASN A 27 10.64 36.77 26.51
CA ASN A 27 9.45 37.11 25.73
C ASN A 27 9.76 38.01 24.55
N ALA A 28 10.75 38.90 24.70
CA ALA A 28 11.25 39.76 23.61
C ALA A 28 12.14 39.02 22.58
N GLY A 29 12.43 37.72 22.80
CA GLY A 29 13.21 36.91 21.88
C GLY A 29 14.72 37.03 22.01
N ALA A 30 15.25 37.68 23.07
CA ALA A 30 16.69 37.86 23.27
C ALA A 30 17.48 36.55 23.40
N PHE A 31 16.81 35.47 23.78
CA PHE A 31 17.39 34.12 23.93
C PHE A 31 16.84 33.12 22.87
N GLY A 32 16.48 33.62 21.70
CA GLY A 32 15.95 32.85 20.57
C GLY A 32 14.48 33.13 20.30
N LYS A 33 14.06 32.92 19.04
CA LYS A 33 12.69 33.21 18.56
C LYS A 33 11.63 32.50 19.44
N MET A 34 10.63 33.27 19.86
CA MET A 34 9.43 32.75 20.50
C MET A 34 8.40 32.40 19.40
N PRO A 35 7.60 31.31 19.57
CA PRO A 35 6.57 31.00 18.60
C PRO A 35 5.58 32.16 18.44
N SER A 36 5.22 32.46 17.20
CA SER A 36 4.22 33.47 16.87
C SER A 36 2.83 32.99 17.32
N LEU A 37 1.87 33.91 17.42
CA LEU A 37 0.48 33.56 17.77
C LEU A 37 -0.10 32.57 16.74
N ALA A 38 0.14 32.80 15.46
CA ALA A 38 -0.27 31.90 14.39
C ALA A 38 0.34 30.49 14.51
N GLN A 39 1.60 30.36 14.93
CA GLN A 39 2.25 29.07 15.22
C GLN A 39 1.71 28.41 16.48
N LEU A 40 1.20 29.17 17.45
CA LEU A 40 0.53 28.65 18.63
C LEU A 40 -0.90 28.22 18.33
N GLU A 41 -1.63 29.00 17.51
CA GLU A 41 -3.02 28.69 17.09
C GLU A 41 -3.08 27.51 16.11
N ASN A 42 -2.09 27.38 15.23
CA ASN A 42 -1.89 26.24 14.35
C ASN A 42 -0.50 25.63 14.60
N PRO A 43 -0.33 24.91 15.72
CA PRO A 43 0.94 24.23 15.96
C PRO A 43 1.19 23.27 14.80
N ALA A 44 2.36 23.38 14.18
CA ALA A 44 2.83 22.43 13.17
C ALA A 44 3.06 21.06 13.84
N ILE A 45 1.98 20.40 14.22
CA ILE A 45 2.03 18.99 14.64
C ILE A 45 2.25 18.23 13.34
N THR A 46 3.43 17.66 13.20
CA THR A 46 3.75 16.75 12.10
C THR A 46 2.75 15.59 12.15
N LEU A 47 1.76 15.63 11.27
CA LEU A 47 0.71 14.63 11.20
C LEU A 47 0.99 13.68 10.04
N ALA A 48 0.94 12.38 10.31
CA ALA A 48 1.06 11.38 9.27
C ALA A 48 -0.11 11.48 8.27
N THR A 49 0.19 11.39 6.98
CA THR A 49 -0.84 11.13 5.97
C THR A 49 -1.34 9.70 6.10
N GLU A 50 -2.64 9.50 6.10
CA GLU A 50 -3.29 8.19 6.23
C GLU A 50 -3.98 7.81 4.91
N VAL A 51 -3.72 6.58 4.43
CA VAL A 51 -4.26 6.03 3.18
C VAL A 51 -5.38 5.04 3.51
N TYR A 52 -6.52 5.19 2.88
CA TYR A 52 -7.72 4.39 3.11
C TYR A 52 -8.12 3.59 1.88
N GLY A 53 -8.59 2.35 2.10
CA GLY A 53 -9.26 1.54 1.10
C GLY A 53 -10.68 2.04 0.78
N ASP A 54 -11.34 1.38 -0.16
CA ASP A 54 -12.69 1.75 -0.61
C ASP A 54 -13.77 1.54 0.48
N ASP A 55 -13.50 0.69 1.47
CA ASP A 55 -14.35 0.44 2.64
C ASP A 55 -14.03 1.35 3.85
N GLY A 56 -13.08 2.28 3.70
CA GLY A 56 -12.60 3.16 4.77
C GLY A 56 -11.59 2.51 5.74
N THR A 57 -11.13 1.29 5.46
CA THR A 57 -10.06 0.65 6.23
C THR A 57 -8.74 1.38 6.00
N SER A 58 -7.99 1.68 7.07
CA SER A 58 -6.64 2.26 6.97
C SER A 58 -5.67 1.21 6.41
N MET A 59 -5.08 1.51 5.25
CA MET A 59 -4.14 0.64 4.56
C MET A 59 -2.70 0.91 4.97
N GLY A 60 -2.36 2.16 5.30
CA GLY A 60 -1.01 2.57 5.65
C GLY A 60 -0.89 4.04 5.95
N LYS A 61 0.32 4.49 6.31
CA LYS A 61 0.61 5.87 6.71
C LYS A 61 1.94 6.33 6.16
N PHE A 62 2.04 7.62 5.83
CA PHE A 62 3.29 8.26 5.47
C PHE A 62 3.69 9.26 6.57
N PHE A 63 4.90 9.11 7.12
CA PHE A 63 5.42 9.97 8.18
C PHE A 63 6.95 9.99 8.18
N ARG A 64 7.56 11.04 8.74
CA ARG A 64 9.00 11.07 9.05
C ARG A 64 9.25 10.39 10.40
N GLU A 65 10.49 9.98 10.70
CA GLU A 65 10.86 9.20 11.90
C GLU A 65 10.28 9.74 13.23
N LYS A 66 10.10 11.06 13.36
CA LYS A 66 9.48 11.69 14.54
C LYS A 66 8.03 12.16 14.31
N GLY A 67 7.43 11.87 13.15
CA GLY A 67 6.14 12.41 12.69
C GLY A 67 4.98 11.42 12.67
N ASN A 68 5.13 10.22 13.23
CA ASN A 68 4.04 9.22 13.25
C ASN A 68 2.95 9.62 14.26
N ARG A 69 2.24 10.72 13.98
CA ARG A 69 1.12 11.19 14.80
C ARG A 69 -0.15 11.16 13.97
N THR A 70 -1.22 10.62 14.55
CA THR A 70 -2.56 10.69 13.99
C THR A 70 -3.41 11.51 14.95
N TYR A 71 -3.96 12.62 14.49
CA TYR A 71 -4.76 13.51 15.31
C TYR A 71 -6.06 12.85 15.78
N VAL A 72 -6.42 13.06 17.04
CA VAL A 72 -7.67 12.61 17.66
C VAL A 72 -8.34 13.82 18.31
N GLN A 73 -9.63 14.01 18.07
CA GLN A 73 -10.41 15.03 18.76
C GLN A 73 -10.63 14.62 20.24
N PHE A 74 -10.79 15.58 21.14
CA PHE A 74 -10.99 15.30 22.56
C PHE A 74 -12.16 14.33 22.84
N ARG A 75 -13.26 14.45 22.09
CA ARG A 75 -14.45 13.58 22.21
C ARG A 75 -14.18 12.12 21.88
N ASP A 76 -13.14 11.84 21.10
CA ASP A 76 -12.75 10.49 20.65
C ASP A 76 -11.65 9.88 21.55
N ILE A 77 -11.38 10.50 22.71
CA ILE A 77 -10.44 10.01 23.73
C ILE A 77 -11.22 9.51 24.93
N SER A 78 -10.93 8.30 25.41
CA SER A 78 -11.56 7.72 26.59
C SER A 78 -11.39 8.63 27.81
N LYS A 79 -12.48 8.83 28.55
CA LYS A 79 -12.45 9.53 29.83
C LYS A 79 -11.45 8.94 30.83
N HIS A 80 -11.17 7.64 30.72
CA HIS A 80 -10.18 6.96 31.56
C HIS A 80 -8.76 7.44 31.28
N VAL A 81 -8.42 7.73 30.03
CA VAL A 81 -7.13 8.33 29.66
C VAL A 81 -7.00 9.74 30.22
N VAL A 82 -8.03 10.56 30.05
CA VAL A 82 -8.07 11.96 30.52
C VAL A 82 -7.92 12.01 32.05
N ASN A 83 -8.73 11.22 32.77
CA ASN A 83 -8.69 11.15 34.22
C ASN A 83 -7.33 10.64 34.73
N ALA A 84 -6.77 9.61 34.11
CA ALA A 84 -5.46 9.08 34.48
C ALA A 84 -4.35 10.13 34.27
N LEU A 85 -4.40 10.87 33.15
CA LEU A 85 -3.44 11.94 32.85
C LEU A 85 -3.51 13.07 33.89
N VAL A 86 -4.70 13.61 34.12
CA VAL A 86 -4.91 14.70 35.09
C VAL A 86 -4.52 14.26 36.50
N ALA A 87 -4.98 13.10 36.96
CA ALA A 87 -4.67 12.58 38.28
C ALA A 87 -3.17 12.33 38.53
N THR A 88 -2.42 12.01 37.45
CA THR A 88 -1.01 11.59 37.59
C THR A 88 -0.03 12.72 37.34
N GLU A 89 -0.28 13.54 36.31
CA GLU A 89 0.67 14.57 35.86
C GLU A 89 0.34 15.96 36.41
N ASP A 90 -0.96 16.26 36.65
CA ASP A 90 -1.39 17.61 37.04
C ASP A 90 -2.77 17.60 37.72
N GLU A 91 -2.80 17.22 38.99
CA GLU A 91 -4.05 17.04 39.78
C GLU A 91 -4.94 18.31 39.85
N ARG A 92 -4.37 19.50 39.69
CA ARG A 92 -5.06 20.79 39.68
C ARG A 92 -5.14 21.43 38.28
N PHE A 93 -5.04 20.66 37.25
CA PHE A 93 -5.03 21.15 35.87
C PHE A 93 -6.17 22.14 35.55
N TYR A 94 -7.34 21.91 36.09
CA TYR A 94 -8.51 22.75 35.86
C TYR A 94 -8.52 24.05 36.71
N ASP A 95 -7.64 24.15 37.71
CA ASP A 95 -7.65 25.25 38.71
C ASP A 95 -6.62 26.36 38.41
N HIS A 96 -5.70 26.14 37.45
CA HIS A 96 -4.67 27.10 37.10
C HIS A 96 -4.64 27.44 35.62
N SER A 97 -3.97 28.53 35.25
CA SER A 97 -3.81 29.01 33.88
C SER A 97 -2.38 28.79 33.34
N GLY A 98 -1.97 27.53 33.24
CA GLY A 98 -0.68 27.10 32.67
C GLY A 98 0.47 26.96 33.68
N ILE A 99 0.40 27.65 34.81
CA ILE A 99 1.42 27.56 35.90
C ILE A 99 0.68 27.28 37.22
N ASP A 100 1.02 26.17 37.86
CA ASP A 100 0.56 25.87 39.21
C ASP A 100 1.51 26.46 40.26
N GLY A 101 1.18 27.65 40.75
CA GLY A 101 2.02 28.34 41.74
C GLY A 101 2.27 27.54 43.02
N LYS A 102 1.27 26.77 43.49
CA LYS A 102 1.40 25.93 44.70
C LYS A 102 2.38 24.78 44.45
N ALA A 103 2.35 24.16 43.26
CA ALA A 103 3.28 23.09 42.89
C ALA A 103 4.71 23.65 42.72
N VAL A 104 4.86 24.85 42.15
CA VAL A 104 6.17 25.50 42.00
C VAL A 104 6.80 25.80 43.39
N ILE A 105 6.05 26.41 44.31
CA ILE A 105 6.51 26.67 45.67
C ILE A 105 6.90 25.37 46.38
N ARG A 106 6.05 24.34 46.31
CA ARG A 106 6.34 23.02 46.87
C ARG A 106 7.64 22.42 46.32
N ALA A 107 7.83 22.48 44.97
CA ALA A 107 9.04 21.95 44.33
C ALA A 107 10.31 22.68 44.74
N ILE A 108 10.26 24.02 44.97
CA ILE A 108 11.36 24.83 45.46
C ILE A 108 11.69 24.50 46.93
N VAL A 109 10.68 24.47 47.79
CA VAL A 109 10.85 24.24 49.23
C VAL A 109 11.35 22.83 49.53
N LEU A 110 10.84 21.85 48.81
CA LEU A 110 11.21 20.43 49.01
C LEU A 110 12.35 19.95 48.09
N MET A 111 13.02 20.85 47.38
CA MET A 111 14.12 20.56 46.46
C MET A 111 13.75 19.40 45.46
N GLY A 112 12.50 19.35 45.01
CA GLY A 112 12.03 18.36 44.07
C GLY A 112 11.81 16.94 44.61
N ARG A 113 11.99 16.71 45.95
CA ARG A 113 11.89 15.36 46.55
C ARG A 113 10.46 14.77 46.58
N GLN A 114 9.43 15.61 46.47
CA GLN A 114 8.02 15.21 46.49
C GLN A 114 7.27 15.62 45.19
N GLY A 115 7.72 15.15 44.01
CA GLY A 115 7.07 15.38 42.74
C GLY A 115 7.57 16.63 42.00
N GLY A 116 7.33 16.66 40.66
CA GLY A 116 7.65 17.78 39.77
C GLY A 116 6.66 18.94 39.91
N GLY A 117 7.10 20.16 39.60
CA GLY A 117 6.25 21.37 39.59
C GLY A 117 5.84 21.76 38.15
N SER A 118 5.95 20.90 37.17
CA SER A 118 5.57 21.19 35.76
C SER A 118 4.14 20.75 35.52
N THR A 119 3.35 21.63 34.91
CA THR A 119 1.97 21.35 34.47
C THR A 119 1.90 20.63 33.12
N ILE A 120 0.76 20.03 32.77
CA ILE A 120 0.49 19.45 31.45
C ILE A 120 0.76 20.48 30.36
N THR A 121 0.32 21.73 30.54
CA THR A 121 0.52 22.79 29.54
C THR A 121 1.99 23.17 29.35
N GLN A 122 2.80 23.14 30.43
CA GLN A 122 4.27 23.34 30.32
C GLN A 122 4.96 22.17 29.63
N GLN A 123 4.53 20.93 29.89
CA GLN A 123 5.05 19.75 29.20
C GLN A 123 4.67 19.79 27.70
N LEU A 124 3.46 20.27 27.37
CA LEU A 124 3.04 20.49 25.98
C LEU A 124 3.94 21.54 25.31
N ALA A 125 4.18 22.68 25.96
CA ALA A 125 5.06 23.73 25.46
C ALA A 125 6.48 23.19 25.18
N LEU A 126 7.03 22.37 26.07
CA LEU A 126 8.32 21.70 25.88
C LEU A 126 8.30 20.77 24.65
N ASN A 127 7.31 19.90 24.56
CA ASN A 127 7.23 18.88 23.50
C ASN A 127 7.02 19.48 22.10
N MET A 128 6.43 20.66 22.00
CA MET A 128 6.09 21.31 20.72
C MET A 128 7.17 22.29 20.25
N PHE A 129 7.80 23.04 21.17
CA PHE A 129 8.57 24.24 20.82
C PHE A 129 10.01 24.25 21.36
N SER A 130 10.45 23.21 22.06
CA SER A 130 11.76 23.23 22.72
C SER A 130 12.49 21.90 22.58
N GLU A 131 13.80 21.97 22.35
CA GLU A 131 14.69 20.82 22.57
C GLU A 131 15.17 20.82 24.02
N ARG A 132 15.39 19.63 24.60
CA ARG A 132 15.84 19.51 25.98
C ARG A 132 17.24 20.07 26.12
N ALA A 133 17.39 21.10 26.98
CA ALA A 133 18.66 21.72 27.29
C ALA A 133 19.58 20.75 28.03
N THR A 134 20.88 20.80 27.68
CA THR A 134 21.93 19.93 28.24
C THR A 134 22.66 20.52 29.43
N ASN A 135 22.66 21.86 29.59
CA ASN A 135 23.36 22.55 30.68
C ASN A 135 22.38 23.30 31.61
N PRO A 136 22.77 23.56 32.90
CA PRO A 136 21.89 24.18 33.91
C PRO A 136 21.37 25.56 33.49
N PHE A 137 22.18 26.42 32.88
CA PHE A 137 21.76 27.76 32.51
C PHE A 137 20.75 27.75 31.39
N SER A 138 20.98 26.97 30.32
CA SER A 138 20.04 26.78 29.22
C SER A 138 18.70 26.18 29.74
N ARG A 139 18.75 25.36 30.81
CA ARG A 139 17.57 24.77 31.41
C ARG A 139 16.69 25.79 32.13
N ILE A 140 17.28 26.80 32.77
CA ILE A 140 16.53 27.92 33.36
C ILE A 140 15.85 28.75 32.27
N LEU A 141 16.56 29.11 31.22
CA LEU A 141 16.00 29.82 30.07
C LEU A 141 14.90 29.02 29.39
N GLN A 142 15.12 27.72 29.18
CA GLN A 142 14.09 26.81 28.66
C GLN A 142 12.83 26.82 29.54
N LYS A 143 12.98 26.75 30.86
CA LYS A 143 11.86 26.79 31.81
C LYS A 143 11.10 28.11 31.75
N ALA A 144 11.80 29.23 31.59
CA ALA A 144 11.18 30.53 31.39
C ALA A 144 10.36 30.58 30.09
N LYS A 145 10.89 30.03 28.99
CA LYS A 145 10.15 29.88 27.73
C LYS A 145 8.90 29.01 27.89
N GLU A 146 9.02 27.84 28.53
CA GLU A 146 7.90 26.95 28.81
C GLU A 146 6.77 27.67 29.56
N TRP A 147 7.10 28.49 30.57
CA TRP A 147 6.10 29.24 31.33
C TRP A 147 5.36 30.27 30.46
N ILE A 148 6.10 31.04 29.66
CA ILE A 148 5.50 32.04 28.78
C ILE A 148 4.59 31.38 27.74
N ILE A 149 5.07 30.29 27.11
CA ILE A 149 4.30 29.56 26.10
C ILE A 149 3.06 28.92 26.74
N ALA A 150 3.20 28.31 27.92
CA ALA A 150 2.07 27.70 28.64
C ALA A 150 0.96 28.72 28.93
N VAL A 151 1.32 29.92 29.40
CA VAL A 151 0.32 30.98 29.61
C VAL A 151 -0.34 31.45 28.33
N LYS A 152 0.42 31.54 27.22
CA LYS A 152 -0.13 31.87 25.90
C LYS A 152 -1.07 30.79 25.39
N LEU A 153 -0.75 29.49 25.57
CA LEU A 153 -1.62 28.38 25.21
C LEU A 153 -2.93 28.41 25.98
N GLU A 154 -2.91 28.60 27.28
CA GLU A 154 -4.11 28.68 28.14
C GLU A 154 -5.01 29.89 27.83
N ARG A 155 -4.46 30.97 27.21
CA ARG A 155 -5.26 32.10 26.74
C ARG A 155 -5.99 31.85 25.44
N ASN A 156 -5.46 30.95 24.60
CA ASN A 156 -5.96 30.73 23.25
C ASN A 156 -6.71 29.39 23.08
N PHE A 157 -6.47 28.42 23.98
CA PHE A 157 -7.08 27.10 23.93
C PHE A 157 -7.86 26.78 25.19
N THR A 158 -8.96 26.06 25.04
CA THR A 158 -9.70 25.47 26.16
C THR A 158 -8.88 24.35 26.82
N LYS A 159 -9.21 24.02 28.04
CA LYS A 159 -8.61 22.90 28.77
C LYS A 159 -8.72 21.57 28.00
N GLN A 160 -9.84 21.32 27.33
CA GLN A 160 -10.07 20.13 26.53
C GLN A 160 -9.15 20.09 25.29
N GLU A 161 -8.98 21.21 24.60
CA GLU A 161 -8.06 21.32 23.47
C GLU A 161 -6.61 21.12 23.90
N ILE A 162 -6.17 21.69 25.04
CA ILE A 162 -4.83 21.48 25.60
C ILE A 162 -4.58 20.00 25.91
N LEU A 163 -5.54 19.28 26.51
CA LEU A 163 -5.42 17.86 26.79
C LEU A 163 -5.35 17.04 25.48
N ALA A 164 -6.16 17.39 24.49
CA ALA A 164 -6.10 16.75 23.17
C ALA A 164 -4.76 16.99 22.50
N LEU A 165 -4.26 18.22 22.46
CA LEU A 165 -2.94 18.57 21.89
C LEU A 165 -1.81 17.82 22.60
N TYR A 166 -1.84 17.75 23.95
CA TYR A 166 -0.86 17.01 24.71
C TYR A 166 -0.83 15.53 24.35
N LEU A 167 -2.00 14.87 24.37
CA LEU A 167 -2.14 13.45 24.08
C LEU A 167 -1.83 13.12 22.62
N ASN A 168 -2.02 14.05 21.69
CA ASN A 168 -1.61 13.88 20.28
C ASN A 168 -0.11 14.09 20.06
N THR A 169 0.60 14.74 20.97
CA THR A 169 2.00 15.16 20.79
C THR A 169 2.99 14.26 21.52
N VAL A 170 2.62 13.72 22.67
CA VAL A 170 3.53 13.02 23.59
C VAL A 170 4.00 11.68 23.02
N SER A 171 5.25 11.30 23.36
CA SER A 171 5.84 10.01 22.99
C SER A 171 5.50 8.90 23.99
N PHE A 172 5.20 7.68 23.46
CA PHE A 172 4.87 6.49 24.26
C PHE A 172 5.90 5.34 24.13
N SER A 173 7.17 5.61 23.80
CA SER A 173 8.19 4.60 23.52
C SER A 173 8.06 3.95 22.12
N ASP A 174 9.02 3.12 21.73
CA ASP A 174 9.05 2.37 20.45
C ASP A 174 8.84 3.26 19.20
N ASN A 175 9.20 4.55 19.26
CA ASN A 175 8.93 5.57 18.25
C ASN A 175 7.42 5.82 17.99
N VAL A 176 6.58 5.52 18.98
CA VAL A 176 5.14 5.75 18.94
C VAL A 176 4.81 7.14 19.54
N TYR A 177 4.19 7.99 18.72
CA TYR A 177 3.78 9.34 19.11
C TYR A 177 2.26 9.48 19.01
N GLY A 178 1.66 10.12 20.02
CA GLY A 178 0.22 10.35 20.11
C GLY A 178 -0.58 9.15 20.64
N ILE A 179 -1.68 9.47 21.34
CA ILE A 179 -2.51 8.47 22.04
C ILE A 179 -3.15 7.44 21.12
N ARG A 180 -3.54 7.84 19.89
CA ARG A 180 -4.17 6.91 18.92
C ARG A 180 -3.19 5.83 18.48
N ASN A 181 -1.99 6.24 18.14
CA ASN A 181 -0.95 5.27 17.76
C ASN A 181 -0.54 4.40 18.95
N ALA A 182 -0.48 4.96 20.16
CA ALA A 182 -0.20 4.18 21.37
C ALA A 182 -1.30 3.14 21.66
N ALA A 183 -2.56 3.53 21.60
CA ALA A 183 -3.70 2.62 21.77
C ALA A 183 -3.70 1.49 20.73
N ARG A 184 -3.47 1.83 19.45
CA ARG A 184 -3.37 0.85 18.35
C ARG A 184 -2.15 -0.06 18.49
N THR A 185 -0.98 0.50 18.85
CA THR A 185 0.27 -0.27 18.95
C THR A 185 0.27 -1.24 20.13
N PHE A 186 -0.11 -0.78 21.31
CA PHE A 186 0.00 -1.59 22.54
C PHE A 186 -1.23 -2.46 22.80
N PHE A 187 -2.43 -2.03 22.35
CA PHE A 187 -3.69 -2.70 22.68
C PHE A 187 -4.55 -3.02 21.45
N SER A 188 -4.16 -2.63 20.24
CA SER A 188 -4.96 -2.80 19.01
C SER A 188 -6.38 -2.24 19.15
N LYS A 189 -6.52 -1.07 19.80
CA LYS A 189 -7.80 -0.39 20.08
C LYS A 189 -7.76 1.06 19.63
N GLU A 190 -8.95 1.63 19.37
CA GLU A 190 -9.08 3.08 19.25
C GLU A 190 -9.05 3.74 20.65
N PRO A 191 -8.64 5.03 20.76
CA PRO A 191 -8.46 5.70 22.05
C PRO A 191 -9.71 5.78 22.90
N ASP A 192 -10.90 5.89 22.33
CA ASP A 192 -12.20 5.90 23.00
C ASP A 192 -12.56 4.57 23.68
N ARG A 193 -11.96 3.47 23.22
CA ARG A 193 -12.19 2.09 23.71
C ARG A 193 -11.20 1.60 24.75
N LEU A 194 -10.26 2.44 25.15
CA LEU A 194 -9.32 2.12 26.23
C LEU A 194 -10.03 2.05 27.58
N ASN A 195 -9.83 0.95 28.31
CA ASN A 195 -10.32 0.79 29.68
C ASN A 195 -9.39 1.47 30.70
N VAL A 196 -9.73 1.38 31.99
CA VAL A 196 -8.94 1.99 33.10
C VAL A 196 -7.52 1.40 33.14
N GLU A 197 -7.39 0.08 33.02
CA GLU A 197 -6.09 -0.62 33.13
C GLU A 197 -5.16 -0.20 31.99
N GLU A 198 -5.63 -0.22 30.77
CA GLU A 198 -4.90 0.14 29.56
C GLU A 198 -4.52 1.63 29.56
N SER A 199 -5.45 2.49 29.99
CA SER A 199 -5.19 3.92 30.16
C SER A 199 -4.10 4.17 31.19
N ALA A 200 -4.14 3.47 32.34
CA ALA A 200 -3.13 3.59 33.37
C ALA A 200 -1.74 3.11 32.92
N VAL A 201 -1.66 2.09 32.07
CA VAL A 201 -0.39 1.65 31.45
C VAL A 201 0.18 2.76 30.57
N LEU A 202 -0.60 3.28 29.62
CA LEU A 202 -0.15 4.30 28.68
C LEU A 202 0.28 5.58 29.41
N ILE A 203 -0.52 6.08 30.34
CA ILE A 203 -0.18 7.28 31.12
C ILE A 203 1.03 7.02 32.03
N GLY A 204 1.14 5.81 32.58
CA GLY A 204 2.32 5.41 33.36
C GLY A 204 3.64 5.51 32.60
N MET A 205 3.61 5.22 31.28
CA MET A 205 4.79 5.32 30.41
C MET A 205 5.30 6.76 30.24
N LEU A 206 4.44 7.77 30.33
CA LEU A 206 4.81 9.17 30.07
C LEU A 206 5.92 9.68 31.00
N LYS A 207 6.05 9.12 32.20
CA LYS A 207 7.10 9.50 33.14
C LYS A 207 8.52 9.16 32.66
N ALA A 208 8.69 7.99 32.05
CA ALA A 208 9.96 7.54 31.46
C ALA A 208 9.66 6.39 30.45
N ASN A 209 9.52 6.75 29.19
CA ASN A 209 9.02 5.89 28.14
C ASN A 209 9.75 4.55 28.01
N GLY A 210 11.08 4.53 28.05
CA GLY A 210 11.90 3.32 27.97
C GLY A 210 11.80 2.46 29.23
N THR A 211 11.78 3.09 30.42
CA THR A 211 11.76 2.39 31.70
C THR A 211 10.42 1.71 31.98
N TYR A 212 9.32 2.34 31.60
CA TYR A 212 7.96 1.84 31.86
C TYR A 212 7.27 1.24 30.65
N ASN A 213 8.04 0.82 29.64
CA ASN A 213 7.51 0.14 28.47
C ASN A 213 7.06 -1.29 28.85
N PRO A 214 5.76 -1.64 28.72
CA PRO A 214 5.25 -2.93 29.19
C PRO A 214 5.76 -4.12 28.37
N ARG A 215 6.28 -3.89 27.15
CA ARG A 215 6.86 -4.91 26.28
C ARG A 215 8.27 -5.30 26.71
N THR A 216 9.09 -4.32 27.09
CA THR A 216 10.52 -4.53 27.40
C THR A 216 10.80 -4.62 28.90
N ASN A 217 9.96 -4.03 29.73
CA ASN A 217 10.12 -4.01 31.19
C ASN A 217 8.76 -4.15 31.90
N TYR A 218 8.21 -5.34 31.82
CA TYR A 218 6.87 -5.65 32.34
C TYR A 218 6.69 -5.29 33.80
N LYS A 219 7.64 -5.67 34.70
CA LYS A 219 7.54 -5.44 36.15
C LYS A 219 7.46 -3.95 36.47
N ALA A 220 8.39 -3.14 35.95
CA ALA A 220 8.39 -1.70 36.18
C ALA A 220 7.11 -1.04 35.64
N SER A 221 6.63 -1.48 34.48
CA SER A 221 5.35 -1.01 33.91
C SER A 221 4.16 -1.38 34.76
N PHE A 222 4.13 -2.60 35.30
CA PHE A 222 3.07 -3.08 36.18
C PHE A 222 3.00 -2.25 37.48
N ASP A 223 4.14 -2.03 38.12
CA ASP A 223 4.24 -1.23 39.36
C ASP A 223 3.85 0.25 39.09
N ARG A 224 4.27 0.79 37.96
CA ARG A 224 3.91 2.16 37.55
C ARG A 224 2.43 2.30 37.20
N ARG A 225 1.81 1.32 36.50
CA ARG A 225 0.36 1.24 36.28
C ARG A 225 -0.40 1.31 37.61
N ASN A 226 0.03 0.51 38.59
CA ASN A 226 -0.61 0.49 39.91
C ASN A 226 -0.49 1.83 40.61
N THR A 227 0.65 2.54 40.48
CA THR A 227 0.81 3.92 40.96
C THR A 227 -0.21 4.88 40.33
N VAL A 228 -0.44 4.78 39.00
CA VAL A 228 -1.45 5.60 38.30
C VAL A 228 -2.86 5.28 38.80
N ILE A 229 -3.16 4.00 39.07
CA ILE A 229 -4.45 3.56 39.64
C ILE A 229 -4.63 4.16 41.05
N ASP A 230 -3.57 4.21 41.87
CA ASP A 230 -3.63 4.87 43.20
C ASP A 230 -3.90 6.36 43.09
N GLN A 231 -3.33 7.04 42.08
CA GLN A 231 -3.63 8.46 41.85
C GLN A 231 -5.10 8.66 41.43
N LEU A 232 -5.66 7.76 40.62
CA LEU A 232 -7.08 7.80 40.24
C LEU A 232 -8.00 7.68 41.47
N VAL A 233 -7.65 6.79 42.42
CA VAL A 233 -8.40 6.65 43.69
C VAL A 233 -8.26 7.91 44.53
N ARG A 234 -7.03 8.40 44.70
CA ARG A 234 -6.74 9.61 45.53
C ARG A 234 -7.49 10.84 45.05
N ASN A 235 -7.67 10.96 43.73
CA ASN A 235 -8.36 12.09 43.11
C ASN A 235 -9.86 11.83 42.87
N GLY A 236 -10.44 10.74 43.39
CA GLY A 236 -11.87 10.45 43.35
C GLY A 236 -12.39 9.98 41.99
N TYR A 237 -11.51 9.62 41.01
CA TYR A 237 -11.88 9.14 39.69
C TYR A 237 -12.18 7.63 39.64
N LEU A 238 -11.75 6.88 40.69
CA LEU A 238 -11.95 5.43 40.76
C LEU A 238 -12.24 4.99 42.20
N PRO A 239 -13.28 4.15 42.42
CA PRO A 239 -13.53 3.57 43.73
C PRO A 239 -12.38 2.67 44.22
N ALA A 240 -12.03 2.72 45.51
CA ALA A 240 -10.93 1.94 46.07
C ALA A 240 -11.09 0.42 45.90
N GLN A 241 -12.33 -0.09 46.00
CA GLN A 241 -12.64 -1.51 45.82
C GLN A 241 -12.32 -1.96 44.40
N THR A 242 -12.81 -1.22 43.40
CA THR A 242 -12.53 -1.49 41.96
C THR A 242 -11.03 -1.42 41.66
N ALA A 243 -10.32 -0.44 42.27
CA ALA A 243 -8.88 -0.33 42.13
C ALA A 243 -8.13 -1.56 42.64
N ALA A 244 -8.56 -2.11 43.78
CA ALA A 244 -7.95 -3.28 44.41
C ALA A 244 -8.11 -4.53 43.54
N GLU A 245 -9.24 -4.66 42.83
CA GLU A 245 -9.48 -5.74 41.85
C GLU A 245 -8.59 -5.57 40.59
N ILE A 246 -8.60 -4.39 40.00
CA ILE A 246 -7.82 -4.07 38.79
C ILE A 246 -6.32 -4.29 39.01
N LYS A 247 -5.79 -3.91 40.18
CA LYS A 247 -4.36 -4.07 40.47
C LYS A 247 -3.87 -5.52 40.48
N LYS A 248 -4.76 -6.49 40.67
CA LYS A 248 -4.42 -7.94 40.61
C LYS A 248 -4.26 -8.44 39.18
N ASN A 249 -4.88 -7.78 38.23
CA ASN A 249 -4.89 -8.22 36.84
C ASN A 249 -3.52 -8.02 36.17
N PRO A 250 -3.02 -9.00 35.39
CA PRO A 250 -1.81 -8.81 34.60
C PRO A 250 -2.04 -7.79 33.47
N ILE A 251 -0.98 -7.11 33.02
CA ILE A 251 -1.03 -6.30 31.79
C ILE A 251 -1.15 -7.25 30.60
N ARG A 252 -2.23 -7.13 29.83
CA ARG A 252 -2.45 -7.91 28.61
C ARG A 252 -2.23 -7.01 27.41
N LEU A 253 -1.10 -7.20 26.71
CA LEU A 253 -0.79 -6.48 25.48
C LEU A 253 -1.38 -7.22 24.29
N ASN A 254 -1.88 -6.44 23.32
CA ASN A 254 -2.11 -6.87 21.95
C ASN A 254 -1.23 -6.00 21.05
N TYR A 255 0.10 -6.24 21.16
CA TYR A 255 1.11 -5.37 20.58
C TYR A 255 1.23 -5.58 19.07
N LYS A 256 1.11 -4.47 18.32
CA LYS A 256 1.38 -4.40 16.89
C LYS A 256 2.24 -3.18 16.59
N LYS A 257 3.44 -3.40 16.06
CA LYS A 257 4.28 -2.30 15.63
C LYS A 257 3.68 -1.65 14.38
N LEU A 258 3.39 -0.38 14.46
CA LEU A 258 3.02 0.42 13.29
C LEU A 258 4.30 0.74 12.51
N ASP A 259 4.51 0.02 11.41
CA ASP A 259 5.63 0.23 10.48
C ASP A 259 5.07 0.71 9.14
N GLN A 260 5.76 1.64 8.46
CA GLN A 260 5.40 2.09 7.11
C GLN A 260 5.41 0.94 6.10
N ASN A 261 6.17 -0.13 6.37
CA ASN A 261 6.34 -1.27 5.48
C ASN A 261 5.36 -2.44 5.75
N ASN A 262 4.52 -2.35 6.80
CA ASN A 262 3.59 -3.41 7.22
C ASN A 262 2.12 -3.08 6.90
N GLY A 263 1.86 -2.19 5.94
CA GLY A 263 0.50 -1.87 5.48
C GLY A 263 -0.06 -2.94 4.54
N ILE A 264 -1.39 -2.89 4.33
CA ILE A 264 -2.06 -3.64 3.26
C ILE A 264 -1.57 -3.09 1.91
N ALA A 265 -1.24 -3.97 0.95
CA ALA A 265 -0.74 -3.59 -0.37
C ALA A 265 0.51 -2.69 -0.36
N PRO A 266 1.65 -3.12 0.23
CA PRO A 266 2.81 -2.25 0.43
C PRO A 266 3.42 -1.72 -0.88
N TYR A 267 3.41 -2.49 -1.98
CA TYR A 267 3.82 -2.01 -3.31
C TYR A 267 2.95 -0.85 -3.79
N PHE A 268 1.64 -0.99 -3.64
CA PHE A 268 0.68 0.04 -4.01
C PHE A 268 0.88 1.33 -3.20
N LEU A 269 1.15 1.22 -1.89
CA LEU A 269 1.41 2.38 -1.04
C LEU A 269 2.62 3.18 -1.50
N GLU A 270 3.66 2.54 -2.06
CA GLU A 270 4.81 3.25 -2.66
C GLU A 270 4.39 4.06 -3.90
N VAL A 271 3.53 3.49 -4.76
CA VAL A 271 3.00 4.21 -5.93
C VAL A 271 2.18 5.41 -5.49
N VAL A 272 1.27 5.22 -4.52
CA VAL A 272 0.47 6.32 -3.95
C VAL A 272 1.36 7.39 -3.34
N ARG A 273 2.43 7.00 -2.62
CA ARG A 273 3.38 7.94 -2.03
C ARG A 273 4.08 8.82 -3.08
N ASP A 274 4.54 8.20 -4.17
CA ASP A 274 5.24 8.93 -5.24
C ASP A 274 4.29 9.89 -5.98
N ASP A 275 3.06 9.46 -6.26
CA ASP A 275 2.05 10.32 -6.89
C ASP A 275 1.61 11.46 -5.98
N LEU A 276 1.46 11.20 -4.67
CA LEU A 276 1.15 12.24 -3.70
C LEU A 276 2.28 13.26 -3.55
N LYS A 277 3.56 12.83 -3.58
CA LYS A 277 4.69 13.77 -3.60
C LYS A 277 4.65 14.70 -4.80
N LYS A 278 4.36 14.13 -5.98
CA LYS A 278 4.21 14.92 -7.19
C LYS A 278 3.05 15.90 -7.06
N TRP A 279 1.86 15.40 -6.65
CA TRP A 279 0.68 16.23 -6.44
C TRP A 279 0.97 17.35 -5.42
N ALA A 280 1.58 17.04 -4.28
CA ALA A 280 1.91 18.00 -3.24
C ALA A 280 2.88 19.09 -3.72
N SER A 281 3.83 18.75 -4.60
CA SER A 281 4.77 19.72 -5.19
C SER A 281 4.14 20.65 -6.24
N GLU A 282 2.98 20.27 -6.76
CA GLU A 282 2.23 21.02 -7.79
C GLU A 282 1.03 21.80 -7.21
N ASN A 283 0.75 21.66 -5.90
CA ASN A 283 -0.40 22.28 -5.24
C ASN A 283 0.02 23.03 -3.97
N GLU A 284 -0.49 24.24 -3.82
CA GLU A 284 -0.21 25.13 -2.70
C GLU A 284 -1.38 25.17 -1.70
N LYS A 285 -1.05 25.35 -0.44
CA LYS A 285 -1.99 25.64 0.64
C LYS A 285 -2.41 27.12 0.61
N ALA A 286 -3.42 27.47 1.39
CA ALA A 286 -3.90 28.86 1.49
C ALA A 286 -2.86 29.85 2.04
N ASP A 287 -1.79 29.36 2.68
CA ASP A 287 -0.67 30.17 3.18
C ASP A 287 0.45 30.38 2.15
N GLY A 288 0.34 29.78 0.95
CA GLY A 288 1.30 29.86 -0.14
C GLY A 288 2.42 28.80 -0.10
N ASP A 289 2.45 27.95 0.92
CA ASP A 289 3.37 26.83 1.00
C ASP A 289 2.80 25.60 0.28
N ASN A 290 3.66 24.77 -0.30
CA ASN A 290 3.23 23.49 -0.87
C ASN A 290 2.79 22.51 0.24
N TYR A 291 1.93 21.54 -0.13
CA TYR A 291 1.57 20.46 0.77
C TYR A 291 2.80 19.56 1.08
N ASP A 292 2.90 19.08 2.33
CA ASP A 292 3.86 18.05 2.74
C ASP A 292 3.12 16.78 3.18
N ILE A 293 3.27 15.70 2.42
CA ILE A 293 2.62 14.41 2.70
C ILE A 293 3.06 13.76 4.01
N TYR A 294 4.11 14.26 4.63
CA TYR A 294 4.63 13.72 5.91
C TYR A 294 4.24 14.56 7.13
N GLU A 295 3.69 15.76 6.91
CA GLU A 295 3.48 16.74 7.99
C GLU A 295 2.06 17.29 8.05
N ASP A 296 1.33 17.36 6.93
CA ASP A 296 0.02 18.03 6.87
C ASP A 296 -1.17 17.15 7.26
N GLY A 297 -0.96 15.85 7.52
CA GLY A 297 -2.00 14.94 7.99
C GLY A 297 -3.11 14.70 6.98
N LEU A 298 -2.74 14.53 5.72
CA LEU A 298 -3.69 14.30 4.65
C LEU A 298 -4.43 12.96 4.83
N ARG A 299 -5.65 12.89 4.34
CA ARG A 299 -6.43 11.65 4.23
C ARG A 299 -6.63 11.33 2.77
N VAL A 300 -6.07 10.21 2.33
CA VAL A 300 -6.06 9.77 0.95
C VAL A 300 -6.99 8.59 0.79
N TYR A 301 -8.02 8.73 -0.01
CA TYR A 301 -8.99 7.68 -0.27
C TYR A 301 -8.69 7.01 -1.60
N THR A 302 -8.51 5.70 -1.56
CA THR A 302 -8.18 4.89 -2.72
C THR A 302 -9.35 4.00 -3.12
N THR A 303 -9.22 3.34 -4.27
CA THR A 303 -10.20 2.39 -4.80
C THR A 303 -9.90 0.94 -4.45
N ILE A 304 -8.74 0.68 -3.80
CA ILE A 304 -8.36 -0.68 -3.38
C ILE A 304 -9.40 -1.23 -2.41
N ASN A 305 -9.90 -2.42 -2.72
CA ASN A 305 -10.73 -3.17 -1.80
C ASN A 305 -9.83 -4.07 -0.94
N PRO A 306 -9.74 -3.85 0.39
CA PRO A 306 -8.83 -4.61 1.25
C PRO A 306 -9.03 -6.12 1.20
N ARG A 307 -10.27 -6.60 1.00
CA ARG A 307 -10.56 -8.04 0.88
C ARG A 307 -10.05 -8.60 -0.44
N MET A 308 -10.33 -7.92 -1.56
CA MET A 308 -9.81 -8.32 -2.86
C MET A 308 -8.28 -8.29 -2.87
N GLN A 309 -7.67 -7.32 -2.20
CA GLN A 309 -6.21 -7.27 -2.05
C GLN A 309 -5.67 -8.51 -1.33
N LEU A 310 -6.29 -8.90 -0.21
CA LEU A 310 -5.88 -10.10 0.53
C LEU A 310 -6.05 -11.38 -0.30
N TYR A 311 -7.14 -11.52 -1.06
CA TYR A 311 -7.33 -12.65 -1.96
C TYR A 311 -6.28 -12.71 -3.06
N ALA A 312 -5.84 -11.54 -3.57
CA ALA A 312 -4.78 -11.46 -4.58
C ALA A 312 -3.41 -11.86 -4.00
N GLU A 313 -3.08 -11.38 -2.80
CA GLU A 313 -1.85 -11.76 -2.09
C GLU A 313 -1.85 -13.25 -1.70
N GLU A 314 -2.99 -13.78 -1.26
CA GLU A 314 -3.19 -15.21 -0.98
C GLU A 314 -2.99 -16.06 -2.25
N ALA A 315 -3.55 -15.63 -3.38
CA ALA A 315 -3.39 -16.32 -4.67
C ALA A 315 -1.92 -16.44 -5.07
N VAL A 316 -1.15 -15.37 -4.90
CA VAL A 316 0.30 -15.36 -5.14
C VAL A 316 1.03 -16.26 -4.17
N ALA A 317 0.76 -16.12 -2.86
CA ALA A 317 1.42 -16.89 -1.81
C ALA A 317 1.18 -18.41 -1.93
N ARG A 318 0.05 -18.82 -2.50
CA ARG A 318 -0.32 -20.23 -2.70
C ARG A 318 0.36 -20.84 -3.94
N ASN A 319 0.45 -20.09 -5.03
CA ASN A 319 0.86 -20.66 -6.32
C ASN A 319 2.37 -20.51 -6.61
N ILE A 320 2.99 -19.39 -6.30
CA ILE A 320 4.41 -19.15 -6.64
C ILE A 320 5.39 -20.13 -5.97
N PRO A 321 5.20 -20.59 -4.71
CA PRO A 321 6.13 -21.53 -4.09
C PRO A 321 6.32 -22.84 -4.87
N ASN A 322 5.26 -23.37 -5.46
CA ASN A 322 5.32 -24.59 -6.27
C ASN A 322 6.10 -24.37 -7.57
N LEU A 323 5.84 -23.24 -8.26
CA LEU A 323 6.59 -22.86 -9.45
C LEU A 323 8.06 -22.60 -9.12
N GLN A 324 8.36 -21.96 -7.99
CA GLN A 324 9.73 -21.74 -7.52
C GLN A 324 10.45 -23.07 -7.23
N LYS A 325 9.75 -24.02 -6.62
CA LYS A 325 10.31 -25.37 -6.39
C LYS A 325 10.67 -26.06 -7.71
N ALA A 326 9.79 -25.97 -8.72
CA ALA A 326 10.04 -26.52 -10.05
C ALA A 326 11.23 -25.81 -10.73
N LEU A 327 11.28 -24.47 -10.68
CA LEU A 327 12.40 -23.68 -11.22
C LEU A 327 13.73 -24.11 -10.58
N SER A 328 13.79 -24.15 -9.26
CA SER A 328 15.01 -24.51 -8.51
C SER A 328 15.44 -25.98 -8.73
N ALA A 329 14.53 -26.84 -9.19
CA ALA A 329 14.83 -28.23 -9.51
C ALA A 329 15.48 -28.41 -10.89
N GLN A 330 15.44 -27.39 -11.76
CA GLN A 330 15.99 -27.47 -13.12
C GLN A 330 17.51 -27.68 -13.11
N LYS A 331 17.98 -28.50 -14.03
CA LYS A 331 19.41 -28.85 -14.11
C LYS A 331 20.29 -27.63 -14.39
N SER A 332 19.80 -26.70 -15.21
CA SER A 332 20.49 -25.45 -15.58
C SER A 332 20.80 -24.55 -14.37
N LEU A 333 19.91 -24.52 -13.36
CA LEU A 333 20.14 -23.78 -12.12
C LEU A 333 20.98 -24.57 -11.11
N ARG A 334 20.73 -25.89 -10.96
CA ARG A 334 21.44 -26.71 -10.00
C ARG A 334 22.96 -26.77 -10.22
N ASN A 335 23.42 -26.66 -11.47
CA ASN A 335 24.83 -26.69 -11.84
C ASN A 335 25.37 -25.31 -12.26
N ASP A 336 24.68 -24.25 -11.92
CA ASP A 336 25.02 -22.85 -12.27
C ASP A 336 25.18 -22.56 -13.78
N ALA A 337 24.76 -23.49 -14.65
CA ALA A 337 24.93 -23.35 -16.09
C ALA A 337 24.17 -22.14 -16.65
N VAL A 338 23.07 -21.77 -16.01
CA VAL A 338 22.26 -20.60 -16.37
C VAL A 338 23.05 -19.28 -16.25
N TRP A 339 24.07 -19.23 -15.39
CA TRP A 339 24.89 -18.04 -15.16
C TRP A 339 26.07 -17.92 -16.11
N LYS A 340 26.38 -18.98 -16.89
CA LYS A 340 27.46 -18.96 -17.86
C LYS A 340 27.24 -17.90 -18.95
N GLY A 341 28.16 -16.96 -19.06
CA GLY A 341 28.04 -15.80 -19.96
C GLY A 341 27.27 -14.61 -19.37
N HIS A 342 26.82 -14.71 -18.10
CA HIS A 342 26.10 -13.68 -17.37
C HIS A 342 26.78 -13.26 -16.05
N GLU A 343 28.06 -13.59 -15.89
CA GLU A 343 28.86 -13.33 -14.68
C GLU A 343 28.98 -11.85 -14.36
N ASN A 344 28.95 -11.00 -15.39
CA ASN A 344 28.94 -9.54 -15.25
C ASN A 344 27.74 -9.00 -14.44
N ILE A 345 26.58 -9.67 -14.49
CA ILE A 345 25.39 -9.30 -13.73
C ILE A 345 25.61 -9.57 -12.24
N LEU A 346 26.24 -10.71 -11.91
CA LEU A 346 26.60 -11.04 -10.53
C LEU A 346 27.67 -10.08 -9.99
N GLU A 347 28.66 -9.72 -10.81
CA GLU A 347 29.68 -8.75 -10.41
C GLU A 347 29.09 -7.36 -10.16
N ALA A 348 28.20 -6.90 -11.04
CA ALA A 348 27.48 -5.65 -10.84
C ALA A 348 26.63 -5.66 -9.57
N ALA A 349 25.91 -6.76 -9.31
CA ALA A 349 25.10 -6.90 -8.10
C ALA A 349 25.95 -6.92 -6.83
N MET A 350 27.11 -7.58 -6.89
CA MET A 350 28.08 -7.60 -5.79
C MET A 350 28.59 -6.18 -5.48
N LYS A 351 29.02 -5.41 -6.51
CA LYS A 351 29.51 -4.03 -6.35
C LYS A 351 28.43 -3.06 -5.83
N ASN A 352 27.16 -3.31 -6.15
CA ASN A 352 26.04 -2.48 -5.71
C ASN A 352 25.55 -2.84 -4.30
N SER A 353 26.00 -3.94 -3.71
CA SER A 353 25.58 -4.37 -2.37
C SER A 353 26.15 -3.48 -1.27
N ASP A 354 25.41 -3.35 -0.16
CA ASP A 354 25.85 -2.59 1.01
C ASP A 354 27.13 -3.19 1.61
N ARG A 355 27.28 -4.52 1.55
CA ARG A 355 28.52 -5.20 1.98
C ARG A 355 29.74 -4.67 1.22
N TRP A 356 29.65 -4.53 -0.11
CA TRP A 356 30.73 -3.98 -0.93
C TRP A 356 31.03 -2.52 -0.55
N LYS A 357 29.99 -1.68 -0.45
CA LYS A 357 30.12 -0.25 -0.13
C LYS A 357 30.77 -0.04 1.22
N ASN A 358 30.30 -0.74 2.26
CA ASN A 358 30.83 -0.64 3.61
C ASN A 358 32.31 -1.06 3.67
N MET A 359 32.66 -2.19 3.02
CA MET A 359 34.06 -2.64 2.98
C MET A 359 34.98 -1.68 2.19
N LYS A 360 34.45 -0.98 1.19
CA LYS A 360 35.16 0.10 0.48
C LYS A 360 35.38 1.32 1.37
N GLU A 361 34.39 1.71 2.15
CA GLU A 361 34.51 2.79 3.16
C GLU A 361 35.52 2.43 4.26
N GLU A 362 35.64 1.16 4.60
CA GLU A 362 36.66 0.62 5.51
C GLU A 362 38.08 0.58 4.88
N GLY A 363 38.22 0.90 3.58
CA GLY A 363 39.51 1.02 2.89
C GLY A 363 40.03 -0.28 2.27
N LEU A 364 39.22 -1.36 2.18
CA LEU A 364 39.66 -2.62 1.58
C LEU A 364 39.81 -2.50 0.06
N SER A 365 40.75 -3.26 -0.50
CA SER A 365 40.96 -3.39 -1.94
C SER A 365 39.83 -4.22 -2.59
N ASP A 366 39.61 -4.06 -3.91
CA ASP A 366 38.60 -4.83 -4.65
C ASP A 366 38.83 -6.34 -4.53
N ASP A 367 40.10 -6.79 -4.52
CA ASP A 367 40.44 -8.22 -4.43
C ASP A 367 40.15 -8.81 -3.05
N GLU A 368 40.38 -8.05 -1.98
CA GLU A 368 40.02 -8.48 -0.61
C GLU A 368 38.51 -8.55 -0.46
N ILE A 369 37.78 -7.57 -1.00
CA ILE A 369 36.32 -7.59 -0.99
C ILE A 369 35.78 -8.78 -1.79
N LYS A 370 36.27 -9.03 -3.02
CA LYS A 370 35.89 -10.21 -3.82
C LYS A 370 36.18 -11.55 -3.10
N LYS A 371 37.29 -11.65 -2.38
CA LYS A 371 37.59 -12.83 -1.54
C LYS A 371 36.55 -13.01 -0.43
N SER A 372 36.09 -11.90 0.21
CA SER A 372 35.08 -11.94 1.27
C SER A 372 33.73 -12.47 0.77
N PHE A 373 33.37 -12.23 -0.51
CA PHE A 373 32.14 -12.73 -1.11
C PHE A 373 32.17 -14.25 -1.37
N LYS A 374 33.32 -14.88 -1.33
CA LYS A 374 33.48 -16.34 -1.46
C LYS A 374 33.55 -17.06 -0.11
N GLN A 375 33.57 -16.34 1.01
CA GLN A 375 33.63 -16.92 2.35
C GLN A 375 32.22 -17.18 2.89
N LYS A 376 31.99 -18.42 3.39
CA LYS A 376 30.71 -18.78 4.01
C LYS A 376 30.45 -17.93 5.25
N THR A 377 29.27 -17.36 5.33
CA THR A 377 28.83 -16.48 6.40
C THR A 377 27.41 -16.88 6.82
N GLN A 378 27.15 -16.85 8.12
CA GLN A 378 25.78 -17.02 8.62
C GLN A 378 24.95 -15.80 8.19
N MET A 379 23.82 -16.05 7.58
CA MET A 379 22.93 -14.99 7.09
C MET A 379 21.48 -15.44 7.08
N ARG A 380 20.60 -14.48 7.05
CA ARG A 380 19.16 -14.67 6.89
C ARG A 380 18.77 -14.34 5.48
N VAL A 381 18.05 -15.24 4.83
CA VAL A 381 17.55 -15.09 3.45
C VAL A 381 16.05 -15.32 3.40
N PHE A 382 15.41 -14.79 2.36
CA PHE A 382 14.00 -15.05 2.09
C PHE A 382 13.73 -16.54 1.95
N ALA A 383 12.60 -17.03 2.45
CA ALA A 383 12.13 -18.40 2.28
C ALA A 383 10.60 -18.45 2.23
N TRP A 384 10.08 -19.44 1.52
CA TRP A 384 8.65 -19.72 1.45
C TRP A 384 8.18 -20.51 2.70
N ASN A 385 8.21 -19.87 3.86
CA ASN A 385 7.71 -20.38 5.13
C ASN A 385 6.87 -19.29 5.83
N ALA A 386 6.30 -19.61 6.99
CA ALA A 386 5.45 -18.68 7.74
C ALA A 386 6.15 -17.36 8.09
N ASN A 387 7.46 -17.40 8.37
CA ASN A 387 8.24 -16.21 8.72
C ASN A 387 8.81 -15.46 7.50
N ARG A 388 8.65 -16.00 6.29
CA ARG A 388 9.24 -15.49 5.04
C ARG A 388 10.78 -15.40 5.07
N GLU A 389 11.43 -16.06 6.02
CA GLU A 389 12.88 -16.02 6.23
C GLU A 389 13.40 -17.37 6.74
N LYS A 390 14.67 -17.66 6.43
CA LYS A 390 15.42 -18.77 7.03
C LYS A 390 16.85 -18.34 7.34
N ASP A 391 17.38 -18.80 8.46
CA ASP A 391 18.80 -18.69 8.77
C ASP A 391 19.58 -19.80 8.03
N THR A 392 20.70 -19.45 7.41
CA THR A 392 21.52 -20.36 6.60
C THR A 392 22.98 -19.94 6.61
N VAL A 393 23.86 -20.87 6.18
CA VAL A 393 25.29 -20.59 6.00
C VAL A 393 25.62 -20.76 4.52
N MET A 394 25.87 -19.66 3.84
CA MET A 394 26.26 -19.64 2.43
C MET A 394 27.23 -18.49 2.17
N THR A 395 27.82 -18.45 0.97
CA THR A 395 28.63 -17.31 0.59
C THR A 395 27.76 -16.12 0.23
N PRO A 396 28.21 -14.86 0.45
CA PRO A 396 27.47 -13.67 -0.01
C PRO A 396 27.18 -13.68 -1.51
N LEU A 397 28.06 -14.28 -2.32
CA LEU A 397 27.83 -14.44 -3.77
C LEU A 397 26.69 -15.42 -4.05
N ASP A 398 26.61 -16.54 -3.34
CA ASP A 398 25.51 -17.51 -3.48
C ASP A 398 24.18 -16.90 -3.00
N SER A 399 24.22 -16.04 -1.98
CA SER A 399 23.03 -15.28 -1.56
C SER A 399 22.51 -14.36 -2.67
N ILE A 400 23.40 -13.68 -3.40
CA ILE A 400 23.02 -12.85 -4.55
C ILE A 400 22.36 -13.70 -5.63
N ARG A 401 22.95 -14.87 -5.98
CA ARG A 401 22.36 -15.82 -6.94
C ARG A 401 20.97 -16.26 -6.47
N TYR A 402 20.89 -16.75 -5.25
CA TYR A 402 19.65 -17.22 -4.64
C TYR A 402 18.51 -16.21 -4.78
N HIS A 403 18.77 -14.93 -4.44
CA HIS A 403 17.74 -13.90 -4.54
C HIS A 403 17.39 -13.52 -6.00
N ARG A 404 18.35 -13.64 -6.94
CA ARG A 404 18.10 -13.35 -8.35
C ARG A 404 17.41 -14.48 -9.11
N GLU A 405 17.38 -15.68 -8.54
CA GLU A 405 16.69 -16.87 -9.06
C GLU A 405 15.25 -16.98 -8.54
N MET A 406 14.77 -16.00 -7.74
CA MET A 406 13.39 -15.98 -7.29
C MET A 406 12.44 -15.53 -8.40
N LEU A 407 11.41 -16.36 -8.64
CA LEU A 407 10.28 -15.95 -9.47
C LEU A 407 9.61 -14.72 -8.87
N GLN A 408 9.36 -13.75 -9.70
CA GLN A 408 8.57 -12.57 -9.39
C GLN A 408 7.19 -12.69 -10.03
N THR A 409 6.27 -11.87 -9.57
CA THR A 409 4.91 -11.79 -10.11
C THR A 409 4.38 -10.37 -10.05
N ALA A 410 3.47 -10.07 -10.94
CA ALA A 410 2.59 -8.90 -10.86
C ALA A 410 1.16 -9.38 -10.96
N PHE A 411 0.28 -8.85 -10.14
CA PHE A 411 -1.15 -9.09 -10.26
C PHE A 411 -1.93 -7.82 -9.99
N MET A 412 -2.76 -7.42 -10.95
CA MET A 412 -3.61 -6.25 -10.87
C MET A 412 -5.06 -6.63 -11.19
N VAL A 413 -6.00 -6.13 -10.40
CA VAL A 413 -7.44 -6.29 -10.61
C VAL A 413 -8.10 -4.93 -10.65
N MET A 414 -9.01 -4.72 -11.58
CA MET A 414 -9.76 -3.47 -11.72
C MET A 414 -11.18 -3.68 -12.24
N ASP A 415 -12.05 -2.74 -11.93
CA ASP A 415 -13.34 -2.59 -12.58
C ASP A 415 -13.12 -1.95 -13.96
N PRO A 416 -13.49 -2.62 -15.06
CA PRO A 416 -13.23 -2.12 -16.41
C PRO A 416 -14.09 -0.91 -16.81
N LEU A 417 -15.21 -0.67 -16.13
CA LEU A 417 -16.14 0.42 -16.43
C LEU A 417 -15.72 1.71 -15.73
N THR A 418 -15.32 1.63 -14.46
CA THR A 418 -14.94 2.78 -13.65
C THR A 418 -13.42 3.05 -13.66
N GLY A 419 -12.63 2.07 -14.06
CA GLY A 419 -11.18 2.11 -13.94
C GLY A 419 -10.66 1.89 -12.50
N HIS A 420 -11.55 1.68 -11.53
CA HIS A 420 -11.16 1.51 -10.14
C HIS A 420 -10.27 0.28 -9.94
N VAL A 421 -9.04 0.51 -9.52
CA VAL A 421 -8.12 -0.57 -9.17
C VAL A 421 -8.54 -1.16 -7.83
N LYS A 422 -8.84 -2.46 -7.82
CA LYS A 422 -9.36 -3.18 -6.66
C LYS A 422 -8.30 -3.98 -5.90
N ALA A 423 -7.24 -4.43 -6.60
CA ALA A 423 -6.11 -5.09 -6.00
C ALA A 423 -4.82 -4.81 -6.79
N TRP A 424 -3.67 -4.76 -6.08
CA TRP A 424 -2.36 -4.48 -6.64
C TRP A 424 -1.28 -5.27 -5.87
N VAL A 425 -0.73 -6.30 -6.52
CA VAL A 425 0.36 -7.11 -5.97
C VAL A 425 1.57 -6.96 -6.87
N GLY A 426 2.55 -6.15 -6.46
CA GLY A 426 3.71 -5.80 -7.27
C GLY A 426 4.87 -6.80 -7.23
N GLY A 427 4.80 -7.81 -6.37
CA GLY A 427 5.85 -8.82 -6.21
C GLY A 427 5.50 -9.86 -5.15
N ILE A 428 6.46 -10.71 -4.81
CA ILE A 428 6.27 -11.86 -3.92
C ILE A 428 6.44 -11.55 -2.43
N ASP A 429 7.21 -10.52 -2.10
CA ASP A 429 7.50 -10.11 -0.73
C ASP A 429 8.13 -8.70 -0.71
N PHE A 430 7.43 -7.71 -0.19
CA PHE A 430 7.88 -6.32 -0.22
C PHE A 430 9.13 -6.06 0.64
N LYS A 431 9.34 -6.84 1.70
CA LYS A 431 10.50 -6.69 2.57
C LYS A 431 11.82 -6.98 1.84
N ASN A 432 11.83 -8.04 1.04
CA ASN A 432 13.02 -8.55 0.36
C ASN A 432 13.10 -8.12 -1.12
N TYR A 433 11.97 -7.87 -1.79
CA TYR A 433 11.85 -7.55 -3.20
C TYR A 433 10.97 -6.33 -3.40
N LYS A 434 11.57 -5.14 -3.35
CA LYS A 434 10.83 -3.86 -3.39
C LYS A 434 10.44 -3.40 -4.78
N TYR A 435 10.94 -4.06 -5.83
CA TYR A 435 10.66 -3.67 -7.20
C TYR A 435 9.22 -4.07 -7.58
N ASP A 436 8.42 -3.08 -7.99
CA ASP A 436 7.01 -3.25 -8.34
C ASP A 436 6.86 -3.61 -9.82
N HIS A 437 6.38 -4.83 -10.09
CA HIS A 437 6.19 -5.37 -11.43
C HIS A 437 4.84 -5.00 -12.07
N VAL A 438 3.91 -4.39 -11.32
CA VAL A 438 2.66 -3.81 -11.88
C VAL A 438 2.91 -2.41 -12.43
N ASN A 439 3.86 -1.67 -11.85
CA ASN A 439 4.11 -0.26 -12.12
C ASN A 439 4.28 0.02 -13.63
N ILE A 440 3.73 1.14 -14.09
CA ILE A 440 3.80 1.58 -15.51
C ILE A 440 5.24 1.67 -16.05
N LYS A 441 6.23 1.87 -15.18
CA LYS A 441 7.66 1.93 -15.54
C LYS A 441 8.29 0.55 -15.74
N THR A 442 7.67 -0.52 -15.25
CA THR A 442 8.18 -1.88 -15.34
C THR A 442 7.65 -2.54 -16.60
N LYS A 443 8.51 -2.64 -17.61
CA LYS A 443 8.16 -3.17 -18.93
C LYS A 443 8.65 -4.61 -19.10
N ARG A 444 7.77 -5.48 -19.60
CA ARG A 444 8.07 -6.90 -19.90
C ARG A 444 7.50 -7.25 -21.26
N GLN A 445 8.13 -8.20 -21.93
CA GLN A 445 7.67 -8.66 -23.23
C GLN A 445 6.30 -9.34 -23.09
N VAL A 446 5.31 -8.84 -23.85
CA VAL A 446 3.91 -9.22 -23.65
C VAL A 446 3.52 -10.52 -24.35
N GLY A 447 4.29 -10.96 -25.34
CA GLY A 447 3.98 -12.17 -26.09
C GLY A 447 2.57 -12.15 -26.66
N SER A 448 1.95 -13.31 -26.76
CA SER A 448 0.61 -13.47 -27.36
C SER A 448 -0.53 -12.73 -26.64
N SER A 449 -0.29 -12.10 -25.48
CA SER A 449 -1.32 -11.26 -24.84
C SER A 449 -1.60 -9.96 -25.60
N ILE A 450 -0.77 -9.57 -26.59
CA ILE A 450 -0.99 -8.43 -27.48
C ILE A 450 -2.04 -8.72 -28.58
N LYS A 451 -2.23 -10.00 -28.95
CA LYS A 451 -3.05 -10.41 -30.10
C LYS A 451 -4.47 -9.85 -30.09
N PRO A 452 -5.20 -9.80 -28.96
CA PRO A 452 -6.53 -9.20 -28.94
C PRO A 452 -6.60 -7.78 -29.51
N PHE A 453 -5.56 -6.98 -29.34
CA PHE A 453 -5.51 -5.62 -29.93
C PHE A 453 -5.38 -5.65 -31.44
N LEU A 454 -4.57 -6.56 -31.98
CA LEU A 454 -4.43 -6.74 -33.43
C LEU A 454 -5.73 -7.24 -34.07
N TYR A 455 -6.41 -8.19 -33.41
CA TYR A 455 -7.68 -8.72 -33.87
C TYR A 455 -8.78 -7.66 -33.82
N ALA A 456 -8.81 -6.84 -32.76
CA ALA A 456 -9.74 -5.71 -32.67
C ALA A 456 -9.52 -4.70 -33.81
N LEU A 457 -8.28 -4.38 -34.14
CA LEU A 457 -7.93 -3.51 -35.27
C LEU A 457 -8.42 -4.10 -36.60
N ALA A 458 -8.19 -5.41 -36.81
CA ALA A 458 -8.63 -6.10 -38.05
C ALA A 458 -10.17 -6.06 -38.19
N ILE A 459 -10.91 -6.24 -37.13
CA ILE A 459 -12.38 -6.15 -37.14
C ILE A 459 -12.84 -4.71 -37.35
N GLU A 460 -12.29 -3.76 -36.56
CA GLU A 460 -12.75 -2.36 -36.54
C GLU A 460 -12.53 -1.64 -37.85
N GLU A 461 -11.35 -1.79 -38.46
CA GLU A 461 -10.95 -0.97 -39.60
C GLU A 461 -10.83 -1.72 -40.91
N PHE A 462 -10.64 -3.05 -40.89
CA PHE A 462 -10.39 -3.84 -42.09
C PHE A 462 -11.55 -4.76 -42.47
N GLY A 463 -12.68 -4.69 -41.74
CA GLY A 463 -13.92 -5.41 -42.07
C GLY A 463 -13.84 -6.91 -41.80
N PHE A 464 -12.90 -7.39 -41.00
CA PHE A 464 -12.85 -8.79 -40.62
C PHE A 464 -14.04 -9.18 -39.72
N THR A 465 -14.51 -10.40 -39.87
CA THR A 465 -15.54 -11.01 -39.02
C THR A 465 -14.95 -12.23 -38.29
N PRO A 466 -15.57 -12.77 -37.24
CA PRO A 466 -15.10 -13.98 -36.55
C PRO A 466 -14.85 -15.17 -37.48
N GLU A 467 -15.67 -15.31 -38.56
CA GLU A 467 -15.62 -16.40 -39.52
C GLU A 467 -14.68 -16.12 -40.71
N THR A 468 -14.09 -14.89 -40.78
CA THR A 468 -13.15 -14.56 -41.88
C THR A 468 -12.01 -15.57 -41.90
N GLN A 469 -11.84 -16.19 -43.08
CA GLN A 469 -10.80 -17.20 -43.29
C GLN A 469 -9.43 -16.53 -43.48
N CYS A 470 -8.50 -16.91 -42.64
CA CYS A 470 -7.12 -16.41 -42.62
C CYS A 470 -6.16 -17.52 -43.02
N GLU A 471 -5.20 -17.20 -43.87
CA GLU A 471 -4.12 -18.13 -44.22
C GLU A 471 -3.18 -18.33 -43.01
N ALA A 472 -3.25 -19.50 -42.39
CA ALA A 472 -2.43 -19.86 -41.24
C ALA A 472 -1.05 -20.38 -41.72
N VAL A 473 -0.28 -19.51 -42.37
CA VAL A 473 1.09 -19.76 -42.84
C VAL A 473 2.02 -18.64 -42.45
N ALA A 474 3.30 -18.94 -42.27
CA ALA A 474 4.29 -17.92 -42.00
C ALA A 474 4.37 -16.91 -43.14
N GLN A 475 4.36 -15.62 -42.84
CA GLN A 475 4.38 -14.53 -43.81
C GLN A 475 5.80 -13.95 -43.95
N TYR A 476 6.19 -13.63 -45.17
CA TYR A 476 7.46 -12.97 -45.42
C TYR A 476 7.30 -11.45 -45.47
N PHE A 477 8.23 -10.76 -44.82
CA PHE A 477 8.30 -9.31 -44.79
C PHE A 477 9.67 -8.84 -45.27
N PRO A 478 9.76 -7.99 -46.32
CA PRO A 478 11.03 -7.44 -46.78
C PRO A 478 11.79 -6.75 -45.61
N GLY A 479 13.08 -7.06 -45.47
CA GLY A 479 13.91 -6.51 -44.43
C GLY A 479 13.76 -7.15 -43.03
N SER A 480 12.64 -7.86 -42.75
CA SER A 480 12.38 -8.51 -41.45
C SER A 480 12.36 -10.05 -41.53
N GLY A 481 12.26 -10.61 -42.72
CA GLY A 481 12.21 -12.06 -42.93
C GLY A 481 10.82 -12.67 -42.61
N TRP A 482 10.82 -13.91 -42.16
CA TRP A 482 9.62 -14.67 -41.90
C TRP A 482 9.03 -14.43 -40.50
N VAL A 483 7.73 -14.31 -40.37
CA VAL A 483 6.98 -14.21 -39.13
C VAL A 483 5.88 -15.28 -39.12
N PRO A 484 5.84 -16.23 -38.19
CA PRO A 484 6.90 -16.52 -37.23
C PRO A 484 8.17 -17.03 -37.87
N ALA A 485 9.34 -16.78 -37.24
CA ALA A 485 10.63 -17.23 -37.77
C ALA A 485 10.73 -18.77 -37.87
N ASN A 486 10.16 -19.48 -36.92
CA ASN A 486 10.05 -20.93 -36.89
C ASN A 486 8.78 -21.36 -37.65
N ARG A 487 8.97 -21.80 -38.91
CA ARG A 487 7.87 -22.31 -39.70
C ARG A 487 7.42 -23.68 -39.19
N ARG A 488 6.19 -23.76 -38.71
CA ARG A 488 5.55 -25.05 -38.38
C ARG A 488 4.73 -25.51 -39.58
N THR A 489 5.06 -26.70 -40.14
CA THR A 489 4.35 -27.28 -41.27
C THR A 489 3.07 -28.01 -40.87
N ASP A 490 2.92 -28.35 -39.60
CA ASP A 490 1.77 -29.02 -39.00
C ASP A 490 0.53 -28.11 -38.79
N ARG A 491 0.73 -26.77 -38.88
CA ARG A 491 -0.35 -25.79 -38.74
C ARG A 491 -0.72 -25.03 -40.00
N VAL A 492 -0.33 -25.59 -41.18
CA VAL A 492 -0.61 -24.98 -42.47
C VAL A 492 -2.09 -25.17 -42.85
N GLY A 493 -2.65 -24.16 -43.48
CA GLY A 493 -4.01 -24.20 -44.04
C GLY A 493 -4.79 -22.92 -43.72
N THR A 494 -6.09 -22.97 -43.93
CA THR A 494 -6.98 -21.83 -43.64
C THR A 494 -7.65 -22.02 -42.28
N ARG A 495 -7.77 -20.97 -41.53
CA ARG A 495 -8.42 -20.95 -40.18
C ARG A 495 -9.30 -19.72 -40.05
N SER A 496 -10.45 -19.84 -39.38
CA SER A 496 -11.24 -18.67 -39.04
C SER A 496 -10.49 -17.74 -38.12
N LEU A 497 -10.79 -16.44 -38.17
CA LEU A 497 -10.22 -15.44 -37.25
C LEU A 497 -10.40 -15.88 -35.79
N ALA A 498 -11.59 -16.33 -35.43
CA ALA A 498 -11.92 -16.78 -34.08
C ALA A 498 -11.10 -18.01 -33.64
N THR A 499 -10.93 -19.01 -34.51
CA THR A 499 -10.05 -20.17 -34.26
C THR A 499 -8.60 -19.72 -34.04
N GLY A 500 -8.12 -18.76 -34.84
CA GLY A 500 -6.77 -18.17 -34.69
C GLY A 500 -6.55 -17.54 -33.33
N LEU A 501 -7.56 -16.86 -32.77
CA LEU A 501 -7.50 -16.25 -31.43
C LEU A 501 -7.58 -17.29 -30.31
N THR A 502 -8.53 -18.24 -30.44
CA THR A 502 -8.80 -19.30 -29.44
C THR A 502 -7.55 -20.15 -29.16
N TRP A 503 -6.87 -20.58 -30.20
CA TRP A 503 -5.68 -21.41 -30.13
C TRP A 503 -4.36 -20.58 -30.17
N SER A 504 -4.51 -19.25 -30.19
CA SER A 504 -3.34 -18.33 -30.22
C SER A 504 -2.37 -18.58 -31.38
N ILE A 505 -2.90 -18.91 -32.58
CA ILE A 505 -2.11 -19.30 -33.76
C ILE A 505 -1.22 -18.11 -34.21
N ASN A 506 0.09 -18.33 -34.25
CA ASN A 506 1.04 -17.29 -34.64
C ASN A 506 0.95 -16.91 -36.11
N GLU A 507 0.71 -17.87 -36.95
CA GLU A 507 0.59 -17.72 -38.39
C GLU A 507 -0.61 -16.84 -38.78
N VAL A 508 -1.77 -16.98 -38.05
CA VAL A 508 -2.93 -16.10 -38.24
C VAL A 508 -2.58 -14.67 -37.82
N ALA A 509 -1.87 -14.48 -36.71
CA ALA A 509 -1.43 -13.14 -36.29
C ALA A 509 -0.42 -12.51 -37.29
N ALA A 510 0.44 -13.34 -37.91
CA ALA A 510 1.32 -12.90 -39.00
C ALA A 510 0.57 -12.51 -40.26
N TYR A 511 -0.49 -13.26 -40.61
CA TYR A 511 -1.40 -12.90 -41.71
C TYR A 511 -2.08 -11.55 -41.43
N LEU A 512 -2.63 -11.36 -40.20
CA LEU A 512 -3.31 -10.11 -39.83
C LEU A 512 -2.38 -8.90 -39.91
N ILE A 513 -1.16 -8.98 -39.35
CA ILE A 513 -0.24 -7.85 -39.40
C ILE A 513 0.23 -7.49 -40.81
N LYS A 514 0.20 -8.46 -41.75
CA LYS A 514 0.45 -8.21 -43.16
C LYS A 514 -0.70 -7.45 -43.82
N GLN A 515 -1.96 -7.73 -43.40
CA GLN A 515 -3.14 -7.03 -43.93
C GLN A 515 -3.28 -5.62 -43.32
N THR A 516 -3.03 -5.47 -41.99
CA THR A 516 -3.25 -4.23 -41.25
C THR A 516 -2.04 -3.30 -41.25
N THR A 517 -0.87 -3.75 -41.58
CA THR A 517 0.48 -3.18 -41.51
C THR A 517 1.00 -2.98 -40.07
N PRO A 518 2.32 -3.17 -39.85
CA PRO A 518 2.94 -2.93 -38.57
C PRO A 518 2.79 -1.48 -38.04
N GLU A 519 2.83 -0.50 -38.98
CA GLU A 519 2.73 0.92 -38.68
C GLU A 519 1.34 1.26 -38.14
N ARG A 520 0.26 0.74 -38.84
CA ARG A 520 -1.11 0.99 -38.41
C ARG A 520 -1.38 0.33 -37.03
N PHE A 521 -0.84 -0.85 -36.81
CA PHE A 521 -0.99 -1.53 -35.51
C PHE A 521 -0.26 -0.78 -34.38
N ALA A 522 0.96 -0.26 -34.61
CA ALA A 522 1.66 0.58 -33.65
C ALA A 522 0.90 1.88 -33.33
N GLU A 523 0.27 2.51 -34.33
CA GLU A 523 -0.63 3.65 -34.11
C GLU A 523 -1.88 3.26 -33.32
N PHE A 524 -2.49 2.13 -33.59
CA PHE A 524 -3.66 1.62 -32.86
C PHE A 524 -3.33 1.39 -31.39
N ILE A 525 -2.17 0.81 -31.07
CA ILE A 525 -1.70 0.67 -29.67
C ILE A 525 -1.65 2.02 -28.97
N LYS A 526 -1.21 3.07 -29.65
CA LYS A 526 -1.23 4.45 -29.10
C LYS A 526 -2.67 4.98 -28.96
N GLN A 527 -3.56 4.69 -29.92
CA GLN A 527 -4.97 5.14 -29.91
C GLN A 527 -5.76 4.55 -28.74
N ILE A 528 -5.46 3.31 -28.34
CA ILE A 528 -6.07 2.65 -27.18
C ILE A 528 -5.46 3.10 -25.85
N ASN A 529 -4.74 4.23 -25.84
CA ASN A 529 -4.15 4.91 -24.69
C ASN A 529 -2.97 4.17 -24.02
N ILE A 530 -2.29 3.28 -24.73
CA ILE A 530 -1.03 2.71 -24.26
C ILE A 530 0.08 3.75 -24.52
N PRO A 531 0.68 4.37 -23.49
CA PRO A 531 1.62 5.48 -23.67
C PRO A 531 3.00 5.05 -24.18
N THR A 532 3.34 3.77 -24.04
CA THR A 532 4.62 3.24 -24.53
C THR A 532 4.65 3.22 -26.05
N LYS A 533 5.67 3.86 -26.62
CA LYS A 533 5.91 3.83 -28.07
C LYS A 533 6.39 2.44 -28.49
N VAL A 534 5.58 1.75 -29.30
CA VAL A 534 5.90 0.46 -29.88
C VAL A 534 6.54 0.68 -31.26
N GLN A 535 7.63 -0.04 -31.55
CA GLN A 535 8.27 0.03 -32.87
C GLN A 535 7.50 -0.82 -33.90
N PRO A 536 7.31 -0.34 -35.12
CA PRO A 536 6.47 -1.01 -36.12
C PRO A 536 7.21 -2.16 -36.85
N TYR A 537 7.67 -3.15 -36.09
CA TYR A 537 8.20 -4.39 -36.67
C TYR A 537 7.09 -5.43 -36.86
N PRO A 538 7.11 -6.26 -37.89
CA PRO A 538 6.09 -7.29 -38.11
C PRO A 538 5.94 -8.25 -36.91
N SER A 539 7.00 -8.50 -36.19
CA SER A 539 7.02 -9.37 -34.99
C SER A 539 6.21 -8.84 -33.79
N ILE A 540 5.77 -7.57 -33.82
CA ILE A 540 4.86 -7.05 -32.77
C ILE A 540 3.51 -7.78 -32.76
N SER A 541 3.11 -8.38 -33.88
CA SER A 541 1.93 -9.28 -33.96
C SER A 541 2.00 -10.46 -33.00
N LEU A 542 3.21 -10.85 -32.62
CA LEU A 542 3.51 -11.93 -31.66
C LEU A 542 3.90 -11.39 -30.28
N GLY A 543 3.86 -10.06 -30.08
CA GLY A 543 4.18 -9.41 -28.84
C GLY A 543 5.67 -9.27 -28.55
N SER A 544 6.49 -9.02 -29.57
CA SER A 544 7.93 -8.71 -29.41
C SER A 544 8.18 -7.28 -28.89
N CYS A 545 7.23 -6.69 -28.18
CA CYS A 545 7.34 -5.39 -27.53
C CYS A 545 7.20 -5.51 -26.02
N ASP A 546 7.81 -4.58 -25.31
CA ASP A 546 7.79 -4.52 -23.84
C ASP A 546 6.74 -3.50 -23.37
N LEU A 547 5.72 -3.97 -22.66
CA LEU A 547 4.68 -3.16 -22.02
C LEU A 547 4.58 -3.54 -20.54
N SER A 548 4.04 -2.65 -19.71
CA SER A 548 3.75 -2.94 -18.32
C SER A 548 2.40 -3.65 -18.16
N LEU A 549 2.23 -4.37 -17.05
CA LEU A 549 0.92 -4.95 -16.71
C LEU A 549 -0.14 -3.84 -16.57
N TYR A 550 0.22 -2.69 -16.00
CA TYR A 550 -0.64 -1.51 -15.90
C TYR A 550 -1.19 -1.08 -17.27
N GLU A 551 -0.32 -0.97 -18.28
CA GLU A 551 -0.72 -0.60 -19.65
C GLU A 551 -1.57 -1.66 -20.33
N MET A 552 -1.21 -2.92 -20.16
CA MET A 552 -2.00 -4.03 -20.71
C MET A 552 -3.42 -4.06 -20.11
N MET A 553 -3.53 -3.89 -18.79
CA MET A 553 -4.82 -3.80 -18.12
C MET A 553 -5.65 -2.61 -18.61
N TRP A 554 -5.00 -1.45 -18.79
CA TRP A 554 -5.67 -0.26 -19.36
C TRP A 554 -6.26 -0.56 -20.75
N GLY A 555 -5.47 -1.12 -21.68
CA GLY A 555 -5.96 -1.47 -23.02
C GLY A 555 -7.08 -2.50 -23.01
N TYR A 556 -6.97 -3.54 -22.16
CA TYR A 556 -7.98 -4.61 -22.10
C TYR A 556 -9.35 -4.16 -21.60
N THR A 557 -9.45 -3.03 -20.90
CA THR A 557 -10.76 -2.50 -20.45
C THR A 557 -11.72 -2.24 -21.61
N MET A 558 -11.24 -1.99 -22.83
CA MET A 558 -12.09 -1.70 -23.98
C MET A 558 -13.02 -2.87 -24.35
N PHE A 559 -12.65 -4.12 -24.06
CA PHE A 559 -13.46 -5.28 -24.38
C PHE A 559 -14.72 -5.39 -23.49
N PRO A 560 -14.61 -5.56 -22.15
CA PRO A 560 -15.78 -5.55 -21.29
C PRO A 560 -16.39 -4.17 -21.11
N GLY A 561 -15.67 -3.09 -21.42
CA GLY A 561 -16.09 -1.70 -21.31
C GLY A 561 -16.88 -1.16 -22.50
N GLY A 562 -17.31 -2.02 -23.45
CA GLY A 562 -18.14 -1.61 -24.59
C GLY A 562 -17.44 -0.64 -25.56
N GLY A 563 -16.14 -0.83 -25.79
CA GLY A 563 -15.31 -0.03 -26.70
C GLY A 563 -14.55 1.11 -26.04
N PHE A 564 -14.75 1.33 -24.74
CA PHE A 564 -14.06 2.38 -24.00
C PHE A 564 -12.78 1.87 -23.33
N SER A 565 -11.66 2.52 -23.64
CA SER A 565 -10.40 2.38 -22.90
C SER A 565 -10.51 3.23 -21.63
N THR A 566 -10.53 2.59 -20.46
CA THR A 566 -10.71 3.23 -19.14
C THR A 566 -9.39 3.24 -18.38
N LYS A 567 -8.88 4.44 -18.10
CA LYS A 567 -7.61 4.61 -17.38
C LYS A 567 -7.72 4.06 -15.95
N PRO A 568 -6.75 3.26 -15.47
CA PRO A 568 -6.74 2.82 -14.09
C PRO A 568 -6.75 4.00 -13.12
N LEU A 569 -7.73 4.05 -12.22
CA LEU A 569 -7.92 5.04 -11.18
C LEU A 569 -7.77 4.37 -9.82
N TYR A 570 -6.90 4.90 -8.98
CA TYR A 570 -6.65 4.33 -7.65
C TYR A 570 -6.69 5.35 -6.51
N ILE A 571 -6.62 6.65 -6.77
CA ILE A 571 -6.88 7.72 -5.78
C ILE A 571 -8.15 8.43 -6.23
N THR A 572 -9.16 8.51 -5.36
CA THR A 572 -10.45 9.18 -5.67
C THR A 572 -10.51 10.59 -5.10
N ARG A 573 -9.94 10.80 -3.91
CA ARG A 573 -9.90 12.12 -3.28
C ARG A 573 -8.82 12.23 -2.23
N ILE A 574 -8.41 13.46 -1.97
CA ILE A 574 -7.53 13.85 -0.89
C ILE A 574 -8.28 14.85 -0.01
N GLU A 575 -8.26 14.63 1.30
CA GLU A 575 -8.82 15.52 2.31
C GLU A 575 -7.69 16.08 3.20
N ASP A 576 -7.90 17.27 3.73
CA ASP A 576 -7.04 17.84 4.76
C ASP A 576 -7.29 17.18 6.15
N LYS A 577 -6.53 17.60 7.16
CA LYS A 577 -6.67 17.12 8.56
C LYS A 577 -8.06 17.34 9.14
N ASN A 578 -8.82 18.33 8.63
CA ASN A 578 -10.15 18.69 9.11
C ASN A 578 -11.26 17.92 8.37
N GLY A 579 -10.94 17.19 7.30
CA GLY A 579 -11.88 16.45 6.46
C GLY A 579 -12.43 17.29 5.29
N ASN A 580 -11.83 18.45 4.98
CA ASN A 580 -12.18 19.20 3.78
C ASN A 580 -11.55 18.54 2.55
N VAL A 581 -12.33 18.33 1.50
CA VAL A 581 -11.82 17.77 0.23
C VAL A 581 -10.98 18.82 -0.48
N ILE A 582 -9.70 18.54 -0.70
CA ILE A 582 -8.75 19.44 -1.37
C ILE A 582 -8.42 19.00 -2.79
N ALA A 583 -8.63 17.73 -3.13
CA ALA A 583 -8.52 17.23 -4.50
C ALA A 583 -9.53 16.09 -4.74
N ARG A 584 -10.03 15.98 -5.99
CA ARG A 584 -10.86 14.87 -6.50
C ARG A 584 -10.30 14.39 -7.81
N PHE A 585 -10.41 13.08 -8.03
CA PHE A 585 -9.95 12.41 -9.24
C PHE A 585 -11.09 11.56 -9.79
N ASP A 586 -11.42 11.77 -11.07
CA ASP A 586 -12.54 11.13 -11.72
C ASP A 586 -12.09 10.12 -12.78
N THR A 587 -12.98 9.19 -13.12
CA THR A 587 -12.79 8.21 -14.17
C THR A 587 -12.53 8.88 -15.52
N GLN A 588 -11.43 8.50 -16.17
CA GLN A 588 -11.08 8.94 -17.52
C GLN A 588 -11.34 7.78 -18.50
N ARG A 589 -12.28 7.99 -19.41
CA ARG A 589 -12.68 7.01 -20.43
C ARG A 589 -12.60 7.65 -21.81
N LYS A 590 -12.16 6.88 -22.78
CA LYS A 590 -12.12 7.27 -24.19
C LYS A 590 -12.64 6.11 -25.05
N GLU A 591 -13.59 6.38 -25.93
CA GLU A 591 -14.00 5.41 -26.93
C GLU A 591 -12.86 5.19 -27.94
N VAL A 592 -12.48 3.95 -28.17
CA VAL A 592 -11.31 3.58 -28.99
C VAL A 592 -11.66 2.55 -30.06
N ILE A 593 -12.72 1.80 -29.86
CA ILE A 593 -13.35 0.88 -30.83
C ILE A 593 -14.88 0.96 -30.67
N SER A 594 -15.61 0.55 -31.70
CA SER A 594 -17.07 0.48 -31.65
C SER A 594 -17.56 -0.55 -30.64
N GLN A 595 -18.77 -0.34 -30.10
CA GLN A 595 -19.45 -1.34 -29.25
C GLN A 595 -19.56 -2.71 -29.90
N THR A 596 -19.82 -2.73 -31.21
CA THR A 596 -19.90 -3.97 -32.01
C THR A 596 -18.59 -4.74 -31.98
N THR A 597 -17.46 -4.08 -32.27
CA THR A 597 -16.13 -4.70 -32.21
C THR A 597 -15.79 -5.16 -30.77
N ALA A 598 -16.09 -4.34 -29.78
CA ALA A 598 -15.85 -4.69 -28.38
C ALA A 598 -16.61 -5.93 -27.93
N TYR A 599 -17.91 -6.01 -28.24
CA TYR A 599 -18.75 -7.17 -27.94
C TYR A 599 -18.28 -8.41 -28.68
N THR A 600 -18.03 -8.30 -30.01
CA THR A 600 -17.52 -9.40 -30.84
C THR A 600 -16.21 -9.94 -30.28
N MET A 601 -15.27 -9.06 -29.90
CA MET A 601 -14.01 -9.45 -29.29
C MET A 601 -14.20 -10.10 -27.92
N ALA A 602 -15.10 -9.59 -27.07
CA ALA A 602 -15.43 -10.21 -25.80
C ALA A 602 -15.97 -11.64 -25.99
N ARG A 603 -16.83 -11.84 -26.98
CA ARG A 603 -17.33 -13.17 -27.34
C ARG A 603 -16.23 -14.09 -27.88
N MET A 604 -15.37 -13.60 -28.79
CA MET A 604 -14.23 -14.37 -29.31
C MET A 604 -13.24 -14.76 -28.23
N LEU A 605 -13.02 -13.89 -27.23
CA LEU A 605 -12.12 -14.15 -26.09
C LEU A 605 -12.69 -15.17 -25.08
N GLN A 606 -13.96 -15.60 -25.22
CA GLN A 606 -14.48 -16.76 -24.48
C GLN A 606 -13.88 -18.08 -25.00
N GLY A 607 -13.60 -18.20 -26.31
CA GLY A 607 -12.99 -19.38 -26.90
C GLY A 607 -11.72 -19.84 -26.17
N PRO A 608 -10.72 -18.96 -25.95
CA PRO A 608 -9.49 -19.32 -25.22
C PRO A 608 -9.74 -19.88 -23.81
N VAL A 609 -10.77 -19.43 -23.08
CA VAL A 609 -11.05 -19.84 -21.69
C VAL A 609 -12.01 -21.03 -21.59
N ASP A 610 -12.75 -21.33 -22.63
CA ASP A 610 -13.65 -22.49 -22.68
C ASP A 610 -12.99 -23.73 -23.25
N VAL A 611 -12.36 -23.61 -24.42
CA VAL A 611 -11.84 -24.75 -25.21
C VAL A 611 -10.37 -24.58 -25.63
N GLY A 612 -9.82 -23.36 -25.58
CA GLY A 612 -8.48 -23.02 -26.06
C GLY A 612 -7.38 -23.09 -25.02
N THR A 613 -6.43 -22.13 -25.06
CA THR A 613 -5.18 -22.12 -24.28
C THR A 613 -5.37 -21.98 -22.75
N ALA A 614 -6.59 -21.72 -22.26
CA ALA A 614 -6.97 -21.71 -20.86
C ALA A 614 -8.27 -22.50 -20.61
N ALA A 615 -8.44 -23.61 -21.31
CA ALA A 615 -9.66 -24.42 -21.37
C ALA A 615 -10.27 -24.70 -19.98
N GLY A 616 -11.63 -24.76 -19.95
CA GLY A 616 -12.40 -25.08 -18.78
C GLY A 616 -12.44 -24.03 -17.67
N LEU A 617 -11.78 -22.87 -17.83
CA LEU A 617 -11.71 -21.86 -16.78
C LEU A 617 -13.08 -21.28 -16.42
N ARG A 618 -13.91 -20.96 -17.42
CA ARG A 618 -15.25 -20.41 -17.20
C ARG A 618 -16.16 -21.40 -16.44
N SER A 619 -16.14 -22.66 -16.82
CA SER A 619 -16.96 -23.70 -16.16
C SER A 619 -16.52 -23.93 -14.70
N ARG A 620 -15.21 -23.95 -14.43
CA ARG A 620 -14.68 -24.07 -13.05
C ARG A 620 -15.06 -22.90 -12.15
N LEU A 621 -15.17 -21.68 -12.72
CA LEU A 621 -15.63 -20.50 -11.97
C LEU A 621 -17.15 -20.43 -11.83
N GLY A 622 -17.89 -21.13 -12.70
CA GLY A 622 -19.35 -21.10 -12.72
C GLY A 622 -19.92 -19.71 -13.08
N VAL A 623 -19.25 -18.95 -13.95
CA VAL A 623 -19.71 -17.64 -14.42
C VAL A 623 -20.35 -17.74 -15.80
N ALA A 624 -21.37 -16.90 -16.07
CA ALA A 624 -22.11 -16.92 -17.33
C ALA A 624 -21.22 -16.51 -18.50
N GLU A 625 -20.48 -15.41 -18.36
CA GLU A 625 -19.62 -14.88 -19.40
C GLU A 625 -18.28 -14.38 -18.85
N MET A 626 -17.21 -14.69 -19.58
CA MET A 626 -15.86 -14.18 -19.32
C MET A 626 -15.01 -14.31 -20.59
N GLY A 627 -14.03 -13.45 -20.73
CA GLY A 627 -13.01 -13.55 -21.76
C GLY A 627 -11.62 -13.62 -21.16
N GLY A 628 -10.66 -14.13 -21.93
CA GLY A 628 -9.27 -14.15 -21.44
C GLY A 628 -8.27 -14.53 -22.52
N LYS A 629 -7.00 -14.22 -22.26
CA LYS A 629 -5.89 -14.52 -23.16
C LYS A 629 -4.63 -14.87 -22.41
N THR A 630 -4.00 -15.95 -22.78
CA THR A 630 -2.67 -16.33 -22.34
C THR A 630 -1.60 -15.60 -23.16
N GLY A 631 -0.49 -15.25 -22.52
CA GLY A 631 0.72 -14.77 -23.16
C GLY A 631 1.91 -15.62 -22.69
N THR A 632 2.75 -16.00 -23.64
CA THR A 632 4.03 -16.66 -23.36
C THR A 632 5.04 -16.10 -24.36
N THR A 633 6.18 -15.68 -23.85
CA THR A 633 7.27 -15.19 -24.69
C THR A 633 8.12 -16.35 -25.17
N ASN A 634 8.93 -16.10 -26.21
CA ASN A 634 9.92 -17.07 -26.64
C ASN A 634 10.76 -17.49 -25.43
N ASP A 635 11.03 -18.77 -25.35
CA ASP A 635 11.84 -19.37 -24.28
C ASP A 635 11.23 -19.25 -22.86
N ASN A 636 9.94 -18.91 -22.70
CA ASN A 636 9.20 -18.85 -21.42
C ASN A 636 9.77 -17.84 -20.40
N SER A 637 10.40 -16.76 -20.84
CA SER A 637 10.93 -15.74 -19.93
C SER A 637 9.82 -14.94 -19.22
N ASP A 638 8.63 -14.86 -19.84
CA ASP A 638 7.48 -14.13 -19.34
C ASP A 638 6.20 -14.93 -19.60
N ALA A 639 5.46 -15.20 -18.54
CA ALA A 639 4.17 -15.87 -18.54
C ALA A 639 3.06 -14.89 -18.16
N TRP A 640 2.06 -14.74 -19.02
CA TRP A 640 0.94 -13.81 -18.84
C TRP A 640 -0.39 -14.51 -18.88
N PHE A 641 -1.32 -14.04 -18.07
CA PHE A 641 -2.74 -14.28 -18.23
C PHE A 641 -3.53 -13.02 -17.94
N ILE A 642 -4.32 -12.55 -18.90
CA ILE A 642 -5.25 -11.44 -18.71
C ILE A 642 -6.65 -11.96 -19.01
N GLY A 643 -7.55 -11.84 -18.03
CA GLY A 643 -8.92 -12.28 -18.14
C GLY A 643 -9.88 -11.27 -17.55
N PHE A 644 -11.13 -11.30 -17.99
CA PHE A 644 -12.16 -10.39 -17.55
C PHE A 644 -13.54 -11.05 -17.55
N THR A 645 -14.37 -10.59 -16.63
CA THR A 645 -15.83 -10.78 -16.61
C THR A 645 -16.48 -9.42 -16.90
N PRO A 646 -17.80 -9.31 -17.04
CA PRO A 646 -18.46 -8.01 -17.18
C PRO A 646 -18.18 -7.01 -16.05
N GLN A 647 -17.83 -7.48 -14.84
CA GLN A 647 -17.67 -6.66 -13.65
C GLN A 647 -16.21 -6.44 -13.21
N LEU A 648 -15.32 -7.37 -13.52
CA LEU A 648 -13.90 -7.31 -13.11
C LEU A 648 -12.97 -7.77 -14.23
N ALA A 649 -11.86 -7.08 -14.38
CA ALA A 649 -10.72 -7.49 -15.18
C ALA A 649 -9.51 -7.75 -14.27
N GLY A 650 -8.72 -8.78 -14.59
CA GLY A 650 -7.51 -9.11 -13.85
C GLY A 650 -6.40 -9.54 -14.77
N GLY A 651 -5.16 -9.13 -14.46
CA GLY A 651 -3.96 -9.48 -15.21
C GLY A 651 -2.87 -9.99 -14.30
N VAL A 652 -2.25 -11.10 -14.67
CA VAL A 652 -1.13 -11.72 -13.96
C VAL A 652 0.07 -11.84 -14.90
N TRP A 653 1.24 -11.46 -14.39
CA TRP A 653 2.54 -11.74 -14.99
C TRP A 653 3.40 -12.55 -14.03
N ILE A 654 4.20 -13.49 -14.56
CA ILE A 654 5.23 -14.26 -13.83
C ILE A 654 6.49 -14.34 -14.67
N GLY A 655 7.65 -14.16 -14.01
CA GLY A 655 8.96 -14.29 -14.62
C GLY A 655 10.06 -14.02 -13.59
N CYS A 656 11.32 -14.15 -13.98
CA CYS A 656 12.44 -13.67 -13.19
C CYS A 656 12.89 -12.28 -13.68
N ASP A 657 13.56 -11.51 -12.82
CA ASP A 657 14.12 -10.22 -13.21
C ASP A 657 15.09 -10.35 -14.37
N ASN A 658 15.86 -11.43 -14.39
CA ASN A 658 16.76 -11.80 -15.47
C ASN A 658 16.06 -12.77 -16.43
N ARG A 659 15.79 -12.37 -17.66
CA ARG A 659 15.02 -13.16 -18.65
C ARG A 659 15.61 -14.51 -19.02
N PHE A 660 16.92 -14.71 -18.81
CA PHE A 660 17.58 -15.98 -19.06
C PHE A 660 17.31 -17.02 -17.94
N ILE A 661 16.81 -16.59 -16.77
CA ILE A 661 16.32 -17.46 -15.70
C ILE A 661 14.82 -17.64 -15.90
N ARG A 662 14.40 -18.85 -16.26
CA ARG A 662 13.03 -19.10 -16.73
C ARG A 662 12.58 -20.54 -16.45
N LEU A 663 11.27 -20.75 -16.37
CA LEU A 663 10.68 -22.07 -16.27
C LEU A 663 10.78 -22.80 -17.61
N GLU A 664 11.38 -23.97 -17.61
CA GLU A 664 11.49 -24.83 -18.81
C GLU A 664 10.18 -25.60 -19.04
N GLY A 665 9.91 -25.91 -20.32
CA GLY A 665 8.75 -26.72 -20.72
C GLY A 665 7.39 -26.04 -20.48
N GLY A 666 6.34 -26.85 -20.35
CA GLY A 666 4.97 -26.40 -20.22
C GLY A 666 4.67 -25.53 -18.99
N LEU A 667 5.40 -25.73 -17.90
CA LEU A 667 5.26 -24.94 -16.65
C LEU A 667 5.52 -23.44 -16.87
N GLY A 668 6.30 -23.06 -17.90
CA GLY A 668 6.56 -21.67 -18.26
C GLY A 668 5.45 -21.04 -19.12
N TYR A 669 4.41 -21.76 -19.49
CA TYR A 669 3.30 -21.20 -20.26
C TYR A 669 2.36 -20.38 -19.40
N GLY A 670 1.81 -19.28 -19.94
CA GLY A 670 0.90 -18.41 -19.22
C GLY A 670 -0.35 -19.12 -18.69
N GLY A 671 -0.84 -20.14 -19.42
CA GLY A 671 -1.95 -20.97 -18.98
C GLY A 671 -1.63 -21.86 -17.76
N GLN A 672 -0.36 -22.20 -17.54
CA GLN A 672 0.07 -23.05 -16.43
C GLN A 672 0.66 -22.24 -15.25
N ALA A 673 1.39 -21.19 -15.54
CA ALA A 673 2.02 -20.37 -14.51
C ALA A 673 1.08 -19.26 -14.00
N ALA A 674 0.56 -18.41 -14.88
CA ALA A 674 -0.15 -17.18 -14.49
C ALA A 674 -1.66 -17.39 -14.25
N ARG A 675 -2.33 -18.22 -15.08
CA ARG A 675 -3.76 -18.50 -14.94
C ARG A 675 -4.16 -19.00 -13.55
N PRO A 676 -3.47 -19.93 -12.88
CA PRO A 676 -3.90 -20.44 -11.57
C PRO A 676 -3.98 -19.37 -10.48
N ILE A 677 -3.11 -18.35 -10.51
CA ILE A 677 -3.19 -17.20 -9.58
C ILE A 677 -4.49 -16.42 -9.84
N TRP A 678 -4.77 -16.12 -11.13
CA TRP A 678 -5.97 -15.42 -11.54
C TRP A 678 -7.22 -16.20 -11.15
N GLU A 679 -7.26 -17.51 -11.44
CA GLU A 679 -8.38 -18.42 -11.15
C GLU A 679 -8.67 -18.51 -9.65
N TYR A 680 -7.64 -18.65 -8.83
CA TYR A 680 -7.82 -18.70 -7.38
C TYR A 680 -8.45 -17.42 -6.84
N PHE A 681 -7.95 -16.26 -7.26
CA PHE A 681 -8.50 -14.97 -6.85
C PHE A 681 -9.98 -14.83 -7.25
N PHE A 682 -10.31 -15.07 -8.52
CA PHE A 682 -11.68 -14.88 -9.02
C PHE A 682 -12.65 -15.85 -8.37
N ARG A 683 -12.25 -17.09 -8.10
CA ARG A 683 -13.05 -18.02 -7.32
C ARG A 683 -13.38 -17.47 -5.94
N LYS A 684 -12.39 -17.01 -5.19
CA LYS A 684 -12.57 -16.39 -3.87
C LYS A 684 -13.45 -15.14 -3.92
N ALA A 685 -13.21 -14.29 -4.91
CA ALA A 685 -13.99 -13.06 -5.06
C ALA A 685 -15.48 -13.35 -5.35
N PHE A 686 -15.79 -14.34 -6.19
CA PHE A 686 -17.16 -14.76 -6.47
C PHE A 686 -17.82 -15.58 -5.35
N GLU A 687 -17.07 -16.20 -4.47
CA GLU A 687 -17.56 -16.87 -3.26
C GLU A 687 -17.94 -15.86 -2.17
N ASP A 688 -17.31 -14.69 -2.16
CA ASP A 688 -17.55 -13.63 -1.16
C ASP A 688 -18.78 -12.77 -1.56
N LYS A 689 -19.93 -13.09 -0.99
CA LYS A 689 -21.19 -12.38 -1.23
C LYS A 689 -21.15 -10.89 -0.86
N THR A 690 -20.20 -10.47 -0.02
CA THR A 690 -20.09 -9.07 0.41
C THR A 690 -19.52 -8.17 -0.68
N LEU A 691 -18.87 -8.75 -1.69
CA LEU A 691 -18.32 -8.02 -2.83
C LEU A 691 -19.39 -7.67 -3.90
N GLY A 692 -20.59 -8.23 -3.81
CA GLY A 692 -21.70 -7.91 -4.72
C GLY A 692 -21.46 -8.35 -6.18
N LEU A 693 -20.56 -9.32 -6.41
CA LEU A 693 -20.29 -9.84 -7.74
C LEU A 693 -21.37 -10.85 -8.18
N ASP A 694 -21.88 -10.67 -9.40
CA ASP A 694 -22.90 -11.53 -9.99
C ASP A 694 -22.27 -12.51 -11.00
N ARG A 695 -22.38 -13.81 -10.73
CA ARG A 695 -21.93 -14.87 -11.63
C ARG A 695 -22.73 -14.93 -12.95
N GLN A 696 -23.95 -14.36 -12.96
CA GLN A 696 -24.85 -14.36 -14.13
C GLN A 696 -24.71 -13.09 -14.98
N ALA A 697 -23.81 -12.16 -14.60
CA ALA A 697 -23.55 -10.96 -15.37
C ALA A 697 -23.11 -11.29 -16.80
N LYS A 698 -23.66 -10.55 -17.79
CA LYS A 698 -23.38 -10.71 -19.22
C LYS A 698 -22.80 -9.42 -19.81
N PHE A 699 -22.02 -9.57 -20.86
CA PHE A 699 -21.59 -8.42 -21.65
C PHE A 699 -22.79 -7.76 -22.35
N VAL A 700 -22.76 -6.44 -22.45
CA VAL A 700 -23.86 -5.69 -23.09
C VAL A 700 -23.79 -5.86 -24.60
N GLN A 701 -24.76 -6.56 -25.16
CA GLN A 701 -24.88 -6.74 -26.60
C GLN A 701 -25.44 -5.46 -27.22
N PRO A 702 -24.83 -4.90 -28.31
CA PRO A 702 -25.40 -3.79 -29.07
C PRO A 702 -26.74 -4.15 -29.75
N GLU A 703 -27.69 -3.20 -29.80
CA GLU A 703 -29.06 -3.45 -30.29
C GLU A 703 -29.10 -3.84 -31.80
N ASN A 704 -28.29 -3.20 -32.64
CA ASN A 704 -28.32 -3.35 -34.10
C ASN A 704 -27.09 -4.09 -34.63
N MET A 705 -26.76 -5.23 -34.04
CA MET A 705 -25.58 -6.00 -34.42
C MET A 705 -25.84 -6.86 -35.67
N ARG A 706 -24.97 -6.78 -36.67
CA ARG A 706 -25.06 -7.66 -37.88
C ARG A 706 -24.82 -9.09 -37.46
N SER A 707 -25.57 -10.05 -38.09
CA SER A 707 -25.49 -11.47 -37.74
C SER A 707 -24.10 -12.06 -37.90
N GLU A 708 -23.32 -11.61 -38.87
CA GLU A 708 -21.94 -12.05 -39.12
C GLU A 708 -20.93 -11.63 -38.02
N MET A 709 -21.32 -10.68 -37.18
CA MET A 709 -20.55 -10.24 -36.02
C MET A 709 -20.96 -10.97 -34.74
N LEU A 710 -22.10 -11.66 -34.74
CA LEU A 710 -22.52 -12.53 -33.65
C LEU A 710 -21.73 -13.84 -33.74
N TYR A 711 -20.96 -14.13 -32.72
CA TYR A 711 -20.10 -15.30 -32.73
C TYR A 711 -20.51 -16.29 -31.62
N ASP A 712 -20.69 -17.55 -31.97
CA ASP A 712 -20.85 -18.65 -31.03
C ASP A 712 -19.61 -19.56 -31.06
N TYR A 713 -18.82 -19.46 -30.02
CA TYR A 713 -17.57 -20.22 -29.86
C TYR A 713 -17.80 -21.73 -29.68
N MET A 714 -19.02 -22.19 -29.41
CA MET A 714 -19.35 -23.63 -29.29
C MET A 714 -19.05 -24.43 -30.56
N ASN A 715 -19.01 -23.76 -31.69
CA ASN A 715 -18.70 -24.38 -33.00
C ASN A 715 -17.20 -24.63 -33.23
N ILE A 716 -16.31 -24.27 -32.28
CA ILE A 716 -14.85 -24.44 -32.45
C ILE A 716 -14.37 -25.85 -32.14
N GLN A 717 -15.15 -26.68 -31.42
CA GLN A 717 -14.71 -28.01 -30.99
C GLN A 717 -14.26 -28.91 -32.13
N ASP A 718 -14.87 -28.77 -33.31
CA ASP A 718 -14.54 -29.55 -34.52
C ASP A 718 -13.31 -29.02 -35.29
N GLN A 719 -12.71 -27.93 -34.87
CA GLN A 719 -11.63 -27.24 -35.60
C GLN A 719 -10.30 -27.15 -34.80
N ALA A 720 -10.13 -27.96 -33.77
CA ALA A 720 -8.87 -28.00 -33.03
C ALA A 720 -7.71 -28.33 -33.99
N PRO A 721 -6.63 -27.54 -34.03
CA PRO A 721 -5.51 -27.82 -34.89
C PRO A 721 -4.84 -29.16 -34.51
N PRO A 722 -4.32 -29.94 -35.44
CA PRO A 722 -3.57 -31.15 -35.16
C PRO A 722 -2.46 -30.86 -34.13
N GLY A 723 -2.35 -31.67 -33.07
CA GLY A 723 -1.41 -31.46 -32.00
C GLY A 723 -1.87 -30.52 -30.87
N ALA A 724 -3.10 -30.01 -30.90
CA ALA A 724 -3.75 -29.33 -29.81
C ALA A 724 -4.09 -30.31 -28.66
N GLU A 725 -4.28 -31.60 -28.99
CA GLU A 725 -4.48 -32.68 -28.00
C GLU A 725 -3.33 -32.85 -27.03
N GLY A 726 -2.10 -32.53 -27.45
CA GLY A 726 -0.92 -32.53 -26.54
C GLY A 726 -0.82 -31.36 -25.58
N LEU A 727 -1.71 -30.35 -25.68
CA LEU A 727 -1.79 -29.27 -24.70
C LEU A 727 -2.65 -29.68 -23.49
N ASP A 728 -3.49 -30.68 -23.65
CA ASP A 728 -4.29 -31.31 -22.57
C ASP A 728 -3.50 -32.42 -21.84
N GLU A 729 -2.57 -33.11 -22.49
CA GLU A 729 -1.67 -34.09 -21.85
C GLU A 729 -0.62 -33.43 -20.93
N GLY A 730 -0.39 -32.11 -21.03
CA GLY A 730 0.36 -31.31 -20.07
C GLY A 730 -0.30 -31.19 -18.70
N ASN A 731 -1.60 -31.48 -18.58
CA ASN A 731 -2.30 -31.47 -17.31
C ASN A 731 -1.83 -32.60 -16.36
N GLY A 732 -1.51 -33.79 -16.88
CA GLY A 732 -1.05 -34.89 -16.01
C GLY A 732 0.32 -34.66 -15.36
N ALA A 733 1.26 -34.07 -16.08
CA ALA A 733 2.58 -33.75 -15.52
C ALA A 733 2.57 -32.48 -14.65
N ALA A 734 1.68 -31.53 -14.92
CA ALA A 734 1.50 -30.36 -14.09
C ALA A 734 0.74 -30.69 -12.80
N ASP A 735 -0.25 -31.56 -12.85
CA ASP A 735 -0.97 -32.07 -11.68
C ASP A 735 -0.08 -32.93 -10.76
N GLU A 736 0.87 -33.67 -11.32
CA GLU A 736 1.86 -34.43 -10.54
C GLU A 736 2.87 -33.50 -9.82
N TYR A 737 3.22 -32.33 -10.39
CA TYR A 737 4.11 -31.34 -9.77
C TYR A 737 3.38 -30.27 -8.94
N LEU A 738 2.16 -29.90 -9.36
CA LEU A 738 1.36 -28.91 -8.64
C LEU A 738 0.52 -29.52 -7.53
N GLY A 739 0.42 -30.86 -7.48
CA GLY A 739 -0.49 -31.62 -6.63
C GLY A 739 -1.93 -31.17 -6.90
N SER A 740 -2.84 -32.07 -7.22
CA SER A 740 -4.26 -31.78 -7.04
C SER A 740 -4.41 -31.12 -5.67
N PRO A 741 -5.28 -30.14 -5.48
CA PRO A 741 -5.55 -29.62 -4.15
C PRO A 741 -6.09 -30.79 -3.30
N SER A 742 -5.17 -31.63 -2.79
CA SER A 742 -5.49 -32.56 -1.74
C SER A 742 -5.82 -31.71 -0.53
N GLU A 743 -7.01 -31.85 -0.04
CA GLU A 743 -7.52 -31.23 1.18
C GLU A 743 -6.58 -31.41 2.39
N ASP A 744 -5.58 -32.32 2.29
CA ASP A 744 -4.65 -32.72 3.35
C ASP A 744 -3.32 -31.95 3.43
N ASN A 745 -3.04 -30.98 2.56
CA ASN A 745 -1.89 -30.06 2.72
C ASN A 745 -2.33 -28.72 3.33
N ASP A 746 -3.22 -28.75 4.29
CA ASP A 746 -3.54 -27.65 5.16
C ASP A 746 -2.36 -27.29 6.08
N VAL A 747 -1.33 -26.67 5.50
CA VAL A 747 -0.62 -25.65 6.27
C VAL A 747 -1.63 -24.51 6.40
N PRO A 748 -2.12 -24.20 7.61
CA PRO A 748 -3.20 -23.24 7.78
C PRO A 748 -2.83 -21.95 7.09
N VAL A 749 -3.64 -21.50 6.13
CA VAL A 749 -3.46 -20.22 5.42
C VAL A 749 -3.38 -19.06 6.39
N GLU A 750 -4.05 -19.18 7.55
CA GLU A 750 -3.96 -18.25 8.68
C GLU A 750 -2.52 -18.02 9.18
N SER A 751 -1.61 -19.00 9.04
CA SER A 751 -0.21 -18.83 9.42
C SER A 751 0.65 -18.09 8.37
N LYS A 752 0.14 -17.86 7.16
CA LYS A 752 0.85 -17.21 6.05
C LYS A 752 0.48 -15.74 5.88
N LEU A 753 -0.67 -15.33 6.41
CA LEU A 753 -1.11 -13.94 6.44
C LEU A 753 -0.55 -13.24 7.68
N SER A 754 -0.21 -11.97 7.56
CA SER A 754 0.13 -11.16 8.74
C SER A 754 -1.06 -11.11 9.70
N LEU A 755 -0.81 -10.90 10.99
CA LEU A 755 -1.88 -10.78 12.00
C LEU A 755 -2.89 -9.67 11.64
N GLU A 756 -2.47 -8.68 10.85
CA GLU A 756 -3.32 -7.58 10.39
C GLU A 756 -4.26 -8.03 9.27
N GLU A 757 -3.76 -8.82 8.34
CA GLU A 757 -4.54 -9.43 7.26
C GLU A 757 -5.60 -10.40 7.81
N GLN A 758 -5.23 -11.23 8.80
CA GLN A 758 -6.17 -12.13 9.48
C GLN A 758 -7.27 -11.36 10.24
N LYS A 759 -6.93 -10.19 10.83
CA LYS A 759 -7.88 -9.37 11.55
C LYS A 759 -8.85 -8.66 10.61
N VAL A 760 -8.40 -8.16 9.47
CA VAL A 760 -9.25 -7.57 8.43
C VAL A 760 -10.25 -8.60 7.91
N LEU A 761 -9.82 -9.85 7.67
CA LEU A 761 -10.70 -10.95 7.29
C LEU A 761 -11.73 -11.29 8.38
N LYS A 762 -11.34 -11.29 9.66
CA LYS A 762 -12.27 -11.54 10.78
C LYS A 762 -13.25 -10.38 11.00
N GLU A 763 -12.80 -9.14 10.93
CA GLU A 763 -13.66 -7.96 11.10
C GLU A 763 -14.63 -7.80 9.92
N ALA A 764 -14.18 -8.13 8.71
CA ALA A 764 -15.01 -8.14 7.52
C ALA A 764 -16.10 -9.23 7.57
N ASN A 765 -15.81 -10.40 8.12
CA ASN A 765 -16.81 -11.48 8.29
C ASN A 765 -17.82 -11.19 9.42
N GLY A 766 -17.53 -10.29 10.35
CA GLY A 766 -18.39 -9.91 11.49
C GLY A 766 -19.32 -8.73 11.26
N LYS A 767 -19.11 -7.92 10.21
CA LYS A 767 -19.98 -6.77 9.91
C LYS A 767 -21.16 -7.19 9.04
N LYS A 768 -22.37 -7.23 9.65
CA LYS A 768 -23.64 -7.10 8.89
C LYS A 768 -23.63 -5.69 8.26
N LEU A 769 -23.67 -5.60 6.94
CA LEU A 769 -23.84 -4.35 6.21
C LEU A 769 -25.26 -3.81 6.50
N ASP A 770 -25.34 -2.71 7.24
CA ASP A 770 -26.48 -1.81 7.12
C ASP A 770 -26.34 -1.09 5.76
N THR A 771 -27.27 -1.38 4.87
CA THR A 771 -27.40 -0.68 3.58
C THR A 771 -27.50 0.84 3.83
N PRO A 772 -26.69 1.67 3.16
CA PRO A 772 -26.86 3.12 3.26
C PRO A 772 -28.22 3.49 2.66
N LYS A 773 -29.13 4.01 3.51
CA LYS A 773 -30.32 4.70 3.02
C LYS A 773 -29.85 5.87 2.16
N ALA A 774 -30.33 5.92 0.91
CA ALA A 774 -30.13 7.04 0.02
C ALA A 774 -30.52 8.34 0.73
N VAL A 775 -29.53 9.19 1.00
CA VAL A 775 -29.76 10.52 1.54
C VAL A 775 -30.13 11.40 0.35
N MET A 776 -31.41 11.79 0.30
CA MET A 776 -31.88 12.86 -0.60
C MET A 776 -31.13 14.16 -0.26
N PRO A 777 -30.77 14.99 -1.24
CA PRO A 777 -30.11 16.26 -0.98
C PRO A 777 -31.08 17.19 -0.19
N PRO A 778 -30.56 17.91 0.82
CA PRO A 778 -31.40 18.87 1.57
C PRO A 778 -31.79 20.03 0.68
N LYS A 779 -33.09 20.39 0.75
CA LYS A 779 -33.64 21.62 0.17
C LYS A 779 -32.91 22.82 0.75
N ASP A 780 -32.62 23.78 -0.13
CA ASP A 780 -32.07 25.10 0.18
C ASP A 780 -32.74 25.74 1.41
N GLU A 781 -32.01 25.86 2.51
CA GLU A 781 -32.30 26.80 3.57
C GLU A 781 -31.24 27.90 3.62
N LYS A 782 -31.75 29.13 3.64
CA LYS A 782 -31.05 30.40 3.54
C LYS A 782 -29.82 30.51 4.44
N LYS A 783 -28.71 30.91 3.83
CA LYS A 783 -27.45 31.31 4.48
C LYS A 783 -27.67 32.23 5.67
N LYS A 784 -27.41 31.75 6.87
CA LYS A 784 -27.05 32.61 8.02
C LYS A 784 -25.55 32.82 7.95
N LYS A 785 -25.16 34.07 7.68
CA LYS A 785 -23.76 34.54 7.70
C LYS A 785 -23.15 34.30 9.06
N GLY A 786 -22.01 33.61 9.08
CA GLY A 786 -21.34 33.17 10.27
C GLY A 786 -20.83 34.31 11.16
N PHE A 787 -20.77 33.97 12.42
CA PHE A 787 -20.38 34.71 13.61
C PHE A 787 -18.99 35.38 13.51
N PHE A 788 -18.07 34.90 12.67
CA PHE A 788 -16.70 35.41 12.55
C PHE A 788 -16.54 36.79 11.87
N LYS A 789 -17.52 37.27 11.16
CA LYS A 789 -17.46 38.62 10.53
C LYS A 789 -17.85 39.78 11.45
N ARG A 790 -18.20 39.49 12.70
CA ARG A 790 -18.61 40.50 13.70
C ARG A 790 -17.47 40.96 14.61
N LEU A 791 -16.31 40.28 14.64
CA LEU A 791 -15.25 40.59 15.57
C LEU A 791 -14.07 41.38 14.97
N PHE A 792 -13.95 41.48 13.64
CA PHE A 792 -12.83 42.20 13.01
C PHE A 792 -13.24 43.03 11.80
N GLY A 793 -14.30 43.80 11.94
CA GLY A 793 -14.65 44.82 10.97
C GLY A 793 -14.12 46.16 11.42
N LYS A 794 -12.93 46.57 10.97
CA LYS A 794 -12.51 47.98 11.03
C LYS A 794 -13.44 48.86 10.16
N LYS A 795 -13.98 49.90 10.76
CA LYS A 795 -14.51 51.06 10.06
C LYS A 795 -13.32 51.82 9.48
N ASP A 796 -13.29 51.95 8.20
CA ASP A 796 -12.61 53.07 7.54
C ASP A 796 -13.67 53.96 6.93
N LYS A 797 -13.68 55.26 7.36
CA LYS A 797 -14.32 56.37 6.75
C LYS A 797 -13.36 56.94 5.70
N GLU A 798 -13.76 57.07 4.52
CA GLU A 798 -13.94 58.10 3.56
C GLU A 798 -13.98 57.55 2.15
#